data_99280a3e0a2e082c130b4a53961619f1
#
_entry.id   99280a3e0a2e082c130b4a53961619f1
#
_cell.length_a   1.000
_cell.length_b   1.000
_cell.length_c   1.000
_cell.angle_alpha   90.00
_cell.angle_beta   90.00
_cell.angle_gamma   90.00
#
_symmetry.space_group_name_H-M   'P 1'
#
loop_
_entity.id
_entity.type
_entity.pdbx_description
1 polymer ?
#
loop_
_entity_poly.entity_id
_entity_poly.type
_entity_poly.pdbx_seq_one_letter_code
_entity_poly.pdbx_strand_id
1 'polypeptide(L)'
;MDRQLQERFLAVRRRIIDGFFSRMNPVQRQAIFTMDGPVLILAGAGSGKTTVIINRIANMVQFGDAYTSSFVPEGLTEGDVDFLEAYADGENWEMERAFQLIRHRPVMPWNILAITFTNKAAGELRQRLADMLGETAAEVNASTFHSCCVRILRREIEKLGYRGNFAIYDTDDSLRVIRAALKQLNLDEKRFSPKSILGEMGRAKDRLIGPEAFEGTVGDDFRLQVVAKVYKLYQQQLREANAVDFDDIILLTVRLFQQFPEALDYYANRFRYIMVDEYQDTNQAQFELVRLLSSARGNLCVVGDDDQSIYKFRGATIENILQFEDQFPGAQVFRLEQNYRSTQTILDAANAVIAHNTERKGKTLWTQNGTGEKLTVYRAFDENEEARFICDTIQENVRQGARYADHVILYRINAQSQVLERGMVKAAIPYRIIGGLRFYERKEIKDIISYLSVLQNPADTLRLRRIINEPKRKIGEGTVASVAQIAAGEGVPVFQVLERAEEYASLGRKAEDLMKFARMMRSLMDRVDTIPLEELLDQLLEETGYLEMLRAAGFEGQTRLENIEELKSTMKRYEQESDDPTLAGFLEEVSLYTDIDRYDPEADAVVLMTMHSAKGLEFDYVFVAGMEEGLFPGVQSMYDPAQVEEE
;
A
#
# COMPACT_ATOMS: atom_id res chain seq x y z
N MET A 1 23.37 6.54 -46.81
CA MET A 1 23.49 7.70 -45.89
C MET A 1 24.97 7.95 -45.64
N ASP A 2 25.40 9.21 -45.63
CA ASP A 2 26.80 9.57 -45.39
C ASP A 2 27.17 9.20 -43.92
N ARG A 3 28.35 8.60 -43.73
CA ARG A 3 28.85 8.18 -42.41
C ARG A 3 29.03 9.38 -41.48
N GLN A 4 29.42 10.52 -41.98
CA GLN A 4 29.59 11.75 -41.19
C GLN A 4 28.25 12.26 -40.66
N LEU A 5 27.19 12.19 -41.48
CA LEU A 5 25.83 12.56 -41.07
C LEU A 5 25.31 11.63 -39.97
N GLN A 6 25.58 10.32 -40.04
CA GLN A 6 25.22 9.36 -39.01
C GLN A 6 25.92 9.66 -37.68
N GLU A 7 27.23 9.93 -37.70
CA GLU A 7 28.02 10.26 -36.50
C GLU A 7 27.52 11.56 -35.85
N ARG A 8 27.22 12.59 -36.65
CA ARG A 8 26.60 13.84 -36.14
C ARG A 8 25.24 13.57 -35.47
N PHE A 9 24.37 12.83 -36.14
CA PHE A 9 23.06 12.48 -35.59
C PHE A 9 23.17 11.74 -34.25
N LEU A 10 24.01 10.72 -34.15
CA LEU A 10 24.19 9.96 -32.92
C LEU A 10 24.79 10.82 -31.80
N ALA A 11 25.67 11.77 -32.12
CA ALA A 11 26.24 12.69 -31.14
C ALA A 11 25.21 13.68 -30.60
N VAL A 12 24.46 14.33 -31.50
CA VAL A 12 23.44 15.30 -31.10
C VAL A 12 22.28 14.63 -30.36
N ARG A 13 21.86 13.43 -30.75
CA ARG A 13 20.85 12.64 -30.06
C ARG A 13 21.23 12.40 -28.60
N ARG A 14 22.47 11.92 -28.36
CA ARG A 14 22.98 11.72 -27.00
C ARG A 14 23.02 13.04 -26.21
N ARG A 15 23.47 14.12 -26.84
CA ARG A 15 23.54 15.43 -26.21
C ARG A 15 22.17 15.96 -25.77
N ILE A 16 21.12 15.76 -26.59
CA ILE A 16 19.74 16.12 -26.24
C ILE A 16 19.23 15.29 -25.06
N ILE A 17 19.43 13.96 -25.09
CA ILE A 17 19.00 13.06 -24.03
C ILE A 17 19.78 13.34 -22.73
N ASP A 18 21.10 13.57 -22.80
CA ASP A 18 21.92 13.98 -21.64
C ASP A 18 21.45 15.31 -21.04
N GLY A 19 21.04 16.26 -21.89
CA GLY A 19 20.45 17.53 -21.47
C GLY A 19 19.15 17.35 -20.69
N PHE A 20 18.28 16.44 -21.17
CA PHE A 20 17.01 16.13 -20.50
C PHE A 20 17.24 15.53 -19.09
N PHE A 21 18.24 14.65 -18.94
CA PHE A 21 18.60 14.04 -17.65
C PHE A 21 19.79 14.70 -16.95
N SER A 22 20.05 15.98 -17.22
CA SER A 22 21.23 16.72 -16.71
C SER A 22 21.32 16.79 -15.18
N ARG A 23 20.16 16.72 -14.49
CA ARG A 23 20.08 16.71 -13.02
C ARG A 23 20.46 15.37 -12.40
N MET A 24 20.58 14.32 -13.19
CA MET A 24 20.92 12.98 -12.70
C MET A 24 22.44 12.81 -12.66
N ASN A 25 22.94 12.19 -11.58
CA ASN A 25 24.35 11.84 -11.49
C ASN A 25 24.72 10.69 -12.47
N PRO A 26 26.01 10.43 -12.71
CA PRO A 26 26.44 9.43 -13.71
C PRO A 26 25.88 8.03 -13.46
N VAL A 27 25.79 7.57 -12.21
CA VAL A 27 25.27 6.23 -11.87
C VAL A 27 23.75 6.17 -12.08
N GLN A 28 23.02 7.22 -11.68
CA GLN A 28 21.60 7.33 -11.93
C GLN A 28 21.29 7.29 -13.43
N ARG A 29 22.07 8.02 -14.28
CA ARG A 29 21.92 7.98 -15.74
C ARG A 29 22.17 6.60 -16.33
N GLN A 30 23.20 5.88 -15.85
CA GLN A 30 23.44 4.50 -16.29
C GLN A 30 22.24 3.61 -16.00
N ALA A 31 21.66 3.69 -14.78
CA ALA A 31 20.46 2.94 -14.42
C ALA A 31 19.25 3.33 -15.27
N ILE A 32 19.06 4.63 -15.60
CA ILE A 32 17.98 5.13 -16.43
C ILE A 32 18.07 4.59 -17.86
N PHE A 33 19.26 4.55 -18.45
CA PHE A 33 19.48 4.15 -19.84
C PHE A 33 19.60 2.64 -20.06
N THR A 34 19.72 1.85 -18.99
CA THR A 34 19.72 0.38 -19.08
C THR A 34 18.28 -0.12 -19.23
N MET A 35 17.81 -0.33 -20.44
CA MET A 35 16.40 -0.63 -20.73
C MET A 35 16.02 -2.08 -20.43
N ASP A 36 16.69 -3.03 -21.06
CA ASP A 36 16.30 -4.44 -21.11
C ASP A 36 17.04 -5.27 -20.04
N GLY A 37 16.45 -6.39 -19.65
CA GLY A 37 16.99 -7.35 -18.69
C GLY A 37 16.71 -6.99 -17.23
N PRO A 38 17.16 -7.84 -16.29
CA PRO A 38 16.98 -7.60 -14.86
C PRO A 38 17.98 -6.55 -14.36
N VAL A 39 17.49 -5.60 -13.57
CA VAL A 39 18.26 -4.49 -13.01
C VAL A 39 17.98 -4.38 -11.51
N LEU A 40 19.03 -4.35 -10.71
CA LEU A 40 18.97 -4.05 -9.27
C LEU A 40 19.59 -2.68 -9.01
N ILE A 41 18.84 -1.77 -8.43
CA ILE A 41 19.32 -0.48 -7.97
C ILE A 41 19.38 -0.51 -6.44
N LEU A 42 20.59 -0.71 -5.92
CA LEU A 42 20.88 -0.61 -4.48
C LEU A 42 21.03 0.86 -4.14
N ALA A 43 20.05 1.42 -3.48
CA ALA A 43 19.96 2.86 -3.30
C ALA A 43 19.82 3.21 -1.83
N GLY A 44 20.81 3.91 -1.27
CA GLY A 44 20.76 4.36 0.11
C GLY A 44 19.66 5.35 0.39
N ALA A 45 19.43 5.65 1.68
CA ALA A 45 18.48 6.67 2.10
C ALA A 45 18.79 8.02 1.41
N GLY A 46 17.76 8.72 0.94
CA GLY A 46 17.91 10.04 0.32
C GLY A 46 18.75 10.10 -0.96
N SER A 47 19.02 8.95 -1.62
CA SER A 47 19.81 8.88 -2.87
C SER A 47 18.99 9.08 -4.15
N GLY A 48 17.69 9.33 -4.03
CA GLY A 48 16.80 9.57 -5.16
C GLY A 48 16.24 8.30 -5.81
N LYS A 49 15.95 7.25 -5.03
CA LYS A 49 15.32 5.99 -5.47
C LYS A 49 14.15 6.22 -6.43
N THR A 50 13.12 6.87 -5.95
CA THR A 50 11.90 7.16 -6.72
C THR A 50 12.18 8.05 -7.92
N THR A 51 13.12 9.00 -7.80
CA THR A 51 13.55 9.86 -8.90
C THR A 51 14.14 9.05 -10.06
N VAL A 52 14.95 8.03 -9.77
CA VAL A 52 15.51 7.16 -10.82
C VAL A 52 14.41 6.34 -11.50
N ILE A 53 13.43 5.79 -10.75
CA ILE A 53 12.28 5.07 -11.33
C ILE A 53 11.51 5.97 -12.29
N ILE A 54 11.15 7.18 -11.86
CA ILE A 54 10.39 8.15 -12.66
C ILE A 54 11.15 8.50 -13.95
N ASN A 55 12.43 8.85 -13.83
CA ASN A 55 13.25 9.22 -14.98
C ASN A 55 13.49 8.03 -15.92
N ARG A 56 13.58 6.80 -15.40
CA ARG A 56 13.67 5.59 -16.19
C ARG A 56 12.38 5.35 -16.99
N ILE A 57 11.20 5.52 -16.38
CA ILE A 57 9.90 5.44 -17.07
C ILE A 57 9.82 6.53 -18.15
N ALA A 58 10.20 7.76 -17.82
CA ALA A 58 10.20 8.87 -18.78
C ALA A 58 11.13 8.59 -19.97
N ASN A 59 12.33 8.06 -19.73
CA ASN A 59 13.25 7.64 -20.80
C ASN A 59 12.61 6.57 -21.69
N MET A 60 12.00 5.55 -21.09
CA MET A 60 11.36 4.46 -21.85
C MET A 60 10.23 4.96 -22.74
N VAL A 61 9.38 5.86 -22.24
CA VAL A 61 8.22 6.37 -22.97
C VAL A 61 8.62 7.37 -24.04
N GLN A 62 9.53 8.29 -23.74
CA GLN A 62 9.91 9.37 -24.66
C GLN A 62 10.97 8.95 -25.67
N PHE A 63 12.02 8.27 -25.24
CA PHE A 63 13.20 8.00 -26.07
C PHE A 63 13.42 6.53 -26.38
N GLY A 64 12.90 5.61 -25.56
CA GLY A 64 13.19 4.18 -25.67
C GLY A 64 14.67 3.90 -25.44
N ASP A 65 15.27 3.07 -26.30
CA ASP A 65 16.70 2.71 -26.24
C ASP A 65 17.62 3.67 -27.05
N ALA A 66 17.08 4.84 -27.41
CA ALA A 66 17.76 5.80 -28.29
C ALA A 66 19.16 6.21 -27.81
N TYR A 67 19.40 6.28 -26.49
CA TYR A 67 20.70 6.69 -25.95
C TYR A 67 21.83 5.72 -26.28
N THR A 68 21.58 4.41 -26.24
CA THR A 68 22.55 3.34 -26.46
C THR A 68 22.54 2.78 -27.89
N SER A 69 21.42 2.97 -28.59
CA SER A 69 21.21 2.44 -29.94
C SER A 69 22.12 3.11 -30.99
N SER A 70 22.60 2.34 -31.94
CA SER A 70 23.26 2.84 -33.15
C SER A 70 22.28 3.09 -34.30
N PHE A 71 20.99 2.89 -34.09
CA PHE A 71 19.96 3.09 -35.12
C PHE A 71 19.90 4.54 -35.59
N VAL A 72 19.75 4.74 -36.89
CA VAL A 72 19.53 6.03 -37.54
C VAL A 72 18.28 5.89 -38.43
N PRO A 73 17.30 6.82 -38.32
CA PRO A 73 16.06 6.75 -39.12
C PRO A 73 16.33 6.73 -40.63
N GLU A 74 15.57 5.92 -41.36
CA GLU A 74 15.56 5.97 -42.81
C GLU A 74 15.00 7.32 -43.27
N GLY A 75 15.71 7.97 -44.24
CA GLY A 75 15.28 9.27 -44.73
C GLY A 75 15.75 10.49 -43.94
N LEU A 76 16.57 10.30 -42.88
CA LEU A 76 17.17 11.41 -42.15
C LEU A 76 17.96 12.33 -43.08
N THR A 77 17.64 13.62 -43.03
CA THR A 77 18.28 14.66 -43.86
C THR A 77 19.32 15.46 -43.06
N GLU A 78 20.22 16.16 -43.79
CA GLU A 78 21.14 17.10 -43.14
C GLU A 78 20.40 18.22 -42.40
N GLY A 79 19.29 18.72 -42.96
CA GLY A 79 18.44 19.71 -42.31
C GLY A 79 17.79 19.23 -41.00
N ASP A 80 17.51 17.92 -40.85
CA ASP A 80 17.03 17.37 -39.57
C ASP A 80 18.13 17.35 -38.52
N VAL A 81 19.38 17.05 -38.91
CA VAL A 81 20.52 17.08 -37.99
C VAL A 81 20.85 18.51 -37.60
N ASP A 82 20.86 19.46 -38.53
CA ASP A 82 21.06 20.89 -38.26
C ASP A 82 19.96 21.43 -37.30
N PHE A 83 18.70 21.01 -37.51
CA PHE A 83 17.59 21.32 -36.60
C PHE A 83 17.84 20.79 -35.17
N LEU A 84 18.29 19.52 -35.06
CA LEU A 84 18.59 18.91 -33.77
C LEU A 84 19.78 19.58 -33.07
N GLU A 85 20.81 20.00 -33.82
CA GLU A 85 21.94 20.74 -33.27
C GLU A 85 21.49 22.12 -32.74
N ALA A 86 20.69 22.86 -33.51
CA ALA A 86 20.10 24.12 -33.10
C ALA A 86 19.20 23.95 -31.85
N TYR A 87 18.42 22.86 -31.78
CA TYR A 87 17.63 22.52 -30.60
C TYR A 87 18.52 22.28 -29.38
N ALA A 88 19.60 21.49 -29.55
CA ALA A 88 20.54 21.19 -28.47
C ALA A 88 21.33 22.44 -27.98
N ASP A 89 21.50 23.44 -28.83
CA ASP A 89 22.13 24.73 -28.50
C ASP A 89 21.17 25.75 -27.91
N GLY A 90 19.86 25.41 -27.81
CA GLY A 90 18.84 26.30 -27.28
C GLY A 90 18.35 27.37 -28.26
N GLU A 91 18.65 27.24 -29.52
CA GLU A 91 18.24 28.15 -30.62
C GLU A 91 16.85 27.81 -31.18
N ASN A 92 16.34 26.60 -30.88
CA ASN A 92 15.03 26.12 -31.28
C ASN A 92 14.27 25.49 -30.11
N TRP A 93 12.95 25.62 -30.10
CA TRP A 93 12.07 25.21 -29.00
C TRP A 93 11.03 24.14 -29.39
N GLU A 94 11.10 23.58 -30.60
CA GLU A 94 10.20 22.52 -31.09
C GLU A 94 10.55 21.16 -30.46
N MET A 95 10.30 21.02 -29.16
CA MET A 95 10.67 19.83 -28.37
C MET A 95 10.06 18.54 -28.94
N GLU A 96 8.79 18.56 -29.29
CA GLU A 96 8.10 17.35 -29.78
C GLU A 96 8.70 16.84 -31.09
N ARG A 97 9.02 17.73 -32.03
CA ARG A 97 9.70 17.37 -33.28
C ARG A 97 11.09 16.80 -33.01
N ALA A 98 11.85 17.42 -32.10
CA ALA A 98 13.17 16.92 -31.73
C ALA A 98 13.08 15.50 -31.14
N PHE A 99 12.15 15.26 -30.23
CA PHE A 99 11.96 13.95 -29.60
C PHE A 99 11.46 12.89 -30.58
N GLN A 100 10.57 13.23 -31.51
CA GLN A 100 10.15 12.33 -32.60
C GLN A 100 11.29 11.88 -33.48
N LEU A 101 12.22 12.76 -33.81
CA LEU A 101 13.40 12.45 -34.66
C LEU A 101 14.40 11.54 -33.94
N ILE A 102 14.60 11.72 -32.64
CA ILE A 102 15.66 11.00 -31.91
C ILE A 102 15.20 9.70 -31.25
N ARG A 103 13.87 9.50 -31.01
CA ARG A 103 13.36 8.31 -30.35
C ARG A 103 13.61 7.04 -31.13
N HIS A 104 13.88 5.95 -30.41
CA HIS A 104 13.99 4.61 -30.98
C HIS A 104 13.38 3.59 -30.03
N ARG A 105 12.47 2.74 -30.51
CA ARG A 105 11.75 1.73 -29.74
C ARG A 105 11.10 2.28 -28.44
N PRO A 106 10.35 3.39 -28.50
CA PRO A 106 9.68 3.91 -27.31
C PRO A 106 8.69 2.86 -26.77
N VAL A 107 8.58 2.80 -25.44
CA VAL A 107 7.70 1.87 -24.75
C VAL A 107 6.33 2.49 -24.57
N MET A 108 5.28 1.76 -24.91
CA MET A 108 3.93 2.22 -24.67
C MET A 108 3.65 2.25 -23.17
N PRO A 109 3.09 3.34 -22.61
CA PRO A 109 2.91 3.51 -21.17
C PRO A 109 2.15 2.38 -20.49
N TRP A 110 1.10 1.85 -21.12
CA TRP A 110 0.33 0.71 -20.62
C TRP A 110 1.10 -0.61 -20.54
N ASN A 111 2.30 -0.69 -21.13
CA ASN A 111 3.21 -1.84 -21.02
C ASN A 111 4.15 -1.73 -19.79
N ILE A 112 4.07 -0.65 -19.02
CA ILE A 112 4.89 -0.42 -17.83
C ILE A 112 4.03 -0.64 -16.59
N LEU A 113 4.51 -1.49 -15.68
CA LEU A 113 3.97 -1.71 -14.35
C LEU A 113 4.97 -1.20 -13.32
N ALA A 114 4.58 -0.21 -12.53
CA ALA A 114 5.38 0.33 -11.44
C ALA A 114 4.68 0.05 -10.10
N ILE A 115 5.32 -0.72 -9.24
CA ILE A 115 4.75 -1.20 -7.97
C ILE A 115 5.45 -0.52 -6.80
N THR A 116 4.65 -0.04 -5.85
CA THR A 116 5.10 0.52 -4.57
C THR A 116 4.40 -0.18 -3.40
N PHE A 117 4.74 0.20 -2.14
CA PHE A 117 4.13 -0.41 -0.96
C PHE A 117 2.93 0.36 -0.41
N THR A 118 2.84 1.68 -0.65
CA THR A 118 1.78 2.53 -0.09
C THR A 118 1.03 3.28 -1.20
N ASN A 119 -0.25 3.57 -0.97
CA ASN A 119 -1.05 4.36 -1.90
C ASN A 119 -0.50 5.78 -2.05
N LYS A 120 0.04 6.37 -0.97
CA LYS A 120 0.72 7.66 -1.01
C LYS A 120 1.90 7.64 -1.99
N ALA A 121 2.79 6.64 -1.89
CA ALA A 121 3.93 6.51 -2.81
C ALA A 121 3.47 6.29 -4.26
N ALA A 122 2.41 5.50 -4.48
CA ALA A 122 1.83 5.30 -5.80
C ALA A 122 1.21 6.61 -6.36
N GLY A 123 0.54 7.40 -5.52
CA GLY A 123 0.01 8.72 -5.86
C GLY A 123 1.12 9.71 -6.22
N GLU A 124 2.17 9.78 -5.41
CA GLU A 124 3.33 10.64 -5.67
C GLU A 124 4.05 10.24 -6.98
N LEU A 125 4.19 8.93 -7.24
CA LEU A 125 4.76 8.43 -8.48
C LEU A 125 3.93 8.87 -9.69
N ARG A 126 2.59 8.73 -9.63
CA ARG A 126 1.68 9.19 -10.69
C ARG A 126 1.78 10.69 -10.93
N GLN A 127 1.76 11.50 -9.87
CA GLN A 127 1.87 12.96 -9.98
C GLN A 127 3.17 13.38 -10.66
N ARG A 128 4.31 12.85 -10.20
CA ARG A 128 5.61 13.17 -10.77
C ARG A 128 5.76 12.69 -12.22
N LEU A 129 5.13 11.56 -12.57
CA LEU A 129 5.06 11.11 -13.98
C LEU A 129 4.20 12.06 -14.81
N ALA A 130 3.07 12.54 -14.28
CA ALA A 130 2.22 13.51 -14.96
C ALA A 130 2.97 14.84 -15.22
N ASP A 131 3.76 15.30 -14.26
CA ASP A 131 4.61 16.50 -14.42
C ASP A 131 5.65 16.35 -15.55
N MET A 132 6.13 15.11 -15.84
CA MET A 132 7.15 14.84 -16.86
C MET A 132 6.59 14.42 -18.22
N LEU A 133 5.49 13.68 -18.24
CA LEU A 133 4.94 13.03 -19.44
C LEU A 133 3.59 13.61 -19.88
N GLY A 134 3.00 14.52 -19.07
CA GLY A 134 1.67 15.06 -19.31
C GLY A 134 0.58 13.97 -19.26
N GLU A 135 -0.44 14.08 -20.10
CA GLU A 135 -1.59 13.15 -20.16
C GLU A 135 -1.19 11.68 -20.40
N THR A 136 -0.07 11.45 -21.09
CA THR A 136 0.46 10.09 -21.38
C THR A 136 0.79 9.32 -20.10
N ALA A 137 1.09 10.01 -19.02
CA ALA A 137 1.40 9.39 -17.71
C ALA A 137 0.26 8.56 -17.14
N ALA A 138 -1.00 8.94 -17.43
CA ALA A 138 -2.20 8.25 -16.91
C ALA A 138 -2.29 6.78 -17.37
N GLU A 139 -1.65 6.44 -18.49
CA GLU A 139 -1.64 5.09 -19.02
C GLU A 139 -0.59 4.18 -18.36
N VAL A 140 0.36 4.72 -17.58
CA VAL A 140 1.33 3.93 -16.80
C VAL A 140 0.63 3.25 -15.63
N ASN A 141 0.79 1.94 -15.50
CA ASN A 141 0.18 1.20 -14.39
C ASN A 141 1.00 1.38 -13.09
N ALA A 142 0.83 2.51 -12.41
CA ALA A 142 1.46 2.80 -11.13
C ALA A 142 0.49 2.50 -9.97
N SER A 143 0.83 1.53 -9.09
CA SER A 143 -0.05 1.07 -8.01
C SER A 143 0.71 0.33 -6.91
N THR A 144 0.01 -0.01 -5.83
CA THR A 144 0.54 -0.94 -4.81
C THR A 144 0.43 -2.39 -5.28
N PHE A 145 1.16 -3.32 -4.63
CA PHE A 145 1.01 -4.77 -4.87
C PHE A 145 -0.46 -5.20 -4.78
N HIS A 146 -1.13 -4.81 -3.69
CA HIS A 146 -2.52 -5.19 -3.44
C HIS A 146 -3.47 -4.61 -4.48
N SER A 147 -3.37 -3.32 -4.80
CA SER A 147 -4.22 -2.69 -5.83
C SER A 147 -4.04 -3.35 -7.21
N CYS A 148 -2.82 -3.69 -7.57
CA CYS A 148 -2.55 -4.44 -8.82
C CYS A 148 -3.25 -5.80 -8.81
N CYS A 149 -3.07 -6.57 -7.72
CA CYS A 149 -3.66 -7.89 -7.56
C CYS A 149 -5.19 -7.85 -7.52
N VAL A 150 -5.78 -6.89 -6.81
CA VAL A 150 -7.25 -6.74 -6.77
C VAL A 150 -7.81 -6.49 -8.17
N ARG A 151 -7.22 -5.60 -8.97
CA ARG A 151 -7.66 -5.38 -10.36
C ARG A 151 -7.58 -6.66 -11.22
N ILE A 152 -6.54 -7.47 -11.04
CA ILE A 152 -6.41 -8.76 -11.71
C ILE A 152 -7.51 -9.71 -11.23
N LEU A 153 -7.70 -9.83 -9.92
CA LEU A 153 -8.70 -10.73 -9.33
C LEU A 153 -10.13 -10.31 -9.68
N ARG A 154 -10.46 -9.02 -9.69
CA ARG A 154 -11.81 -8.55 -10.12
C ARG A 154 -12.18 -9.09 -11.48
N ARG A 155 -11.22 -9.26 -12.36
CA ARG A 155 -11.41 -9.74 -13.73
C ARG A 155 -11.36 -11.26 -13.87
N GLU A 156 -10.54 -11.94 -13.08
CA GLU A 156 -10.15 -13.33 -13.34
C GLU A 156 -10.54 -14.32 -12.22
N ILE A 157 -10.97 -13.83 -11.04
CA ILE A 157 -11.12 -14.67 -9.83
C ILE A 157 -12.21 -15.74 -9.97
N GLU A 158 -13.11 -15.62 -10.95
CA GLU A 158 -14.14 -16.63 -11.24
C GLU A 158 -13.51 -17.99 -11.59
N LYS A 159 -12.32 -17.99 -12.19
CA LYS A 159 -11.53 -19.19 -12.44
C LYS A 159 -11.17 -19.93 -11.16
N LEU A 160 -11.06 -19.21 -10.02
CA LEU A 160 -10.79 -19.79 -8.69
C LEU A 160 -12.07 -20.09 -7.89
N GLY A 161 -13.25 -19.87 -8.48
CA GLY A 161 -14.56 -20.19 -7.87
C GLY A 161 -15.08 -19.13 -6.90
N TYR A 162 -14.63 -17.89 -7.01
CA TYR A 162 -15.22 -16.70 -6.37
C TYR A 162 -16.00 -15.91 -7.42
N ARG A 163 -16.77 -14.90 -6.98
CA ARG A 163 -17.40 -13.92 -7.88
C ARG A 163 -16.54 -12.64 -7.93
N GLY A 164 -16.56 -11.93 -9.06
CA GLY A 164 -15.79 -10.70 -9.24
C GLY A 164 -16.10 -9.59 -8.24
N ASN A 165 -17.29 -9.57 -7.63
CA ASN A 165 -17.70 -8.60 -6.60
C ASN A 165 -17.34 -9.01 -5.16
N PHE A 166 -16.26 -9.73 -4.96
CA PHE A 166 -15.82 -10.19 -3.63
C PHE A 166 -15.58 -9.03 -2.66
N ALA A 167 -15.85 -9.26 -1.37
CA ALA A 167 -15.51 -8.33 -0.29
C ALA A 167 -14.06 -8.54 0.18
N ILE A 168 -13.40 -7.45 0.60
CA ILE A 168 -12.09 -7.50 1.24
C ILE A 168 -12.29 -7.32 2.75
N TYR A 169 -11.87 -8.31 3.54
CA TYR A 169 -11.98 -8.31 4.99
C TYR A 169 -10.77 -7.66 5.63
N ASP A 170 -11.02 -6.76 6.58
CA ASP A 170 -9.98 -6.17 7.41
C ASP A 170 -9.57 -7.13 8.55
N THR A 171 -8.62 -6.67 9.37
CA THR A 171 -8.13 -7.45 10.52
C THR A 171 -9.24 -7.79 11.52
N ASP A 172 -10.17 -6.86 11.78
CA ASP A 172 -11.26 -7.08 12.74
C ASP A 172 -12.30 -8.06 12.19
N ASP A 173 -12.63 -7.95 10.90
CA ASP A 173 -13.47 -8.91 10.20
C ASP A 173 -12.85 -10.31 10.24
N SER A 174 -11.55 -10.43 9.94
CA SER A 174 -10.79 -11.67 10.00
C SER A 174 -10.79 -12.28 11.40
N LEU A 175 -10.58 -11.46 12.44
CA LEU A 175 -10.65 -11.92 13.84
C LEU A 175 -12.05 -12.40 14.23
N ARG A 176 -13.11 -11.81 13.71
CA ARG A 176 -14.49 -12.27 13.94
C ARG A 176 -14.75 -13.63 13.31
N VAL A 177 -14.27 -13.85 12.09
CA VAL A 177 -14.34 -15.16 11.43
C VAL A 177 -13.59 -16.22 12.23
N ILE A 178 -12.37 -15.92 12.70
CA ILE A 178 -11.59 -16.83 13.55
C ILE A 178 -12.32 -17.16 14.84
N ARG A 179 -12.93 -16.19 15.53
CA ARG A 179 -13.73 -16.45 16.74
C ARG A 179 -14.92 -17.36 16.44
N ALA A 180 -15.60 -17.15 15.31
CA ALA A 180 -16.68 -18.01 14.89
C ALA A 180 -16.19 -19.44 14.61
N ALA A 181 -15.04 -19.61 13.97
CA ALA A 181 -14.42 -20.91 13.72
C ALA A 181 -14.01 -21.61 15.03
N LEU A 182 -13.38 -20.90 15.98
CA LEU A 182 -13.04 -21.46 17.29
C LEU A 182 -14.29 -21.94 18.05
N LYS A 183 -15.36 -21.14 18.04
CA LYS A 183 -16.64 -21.52 18.65
C LYS A 183 -17.24 -22.77 18.00
N GLN A 184 -17.20 -22.88 16.68
CA GLN A 184 -17.68 -24.04 15.93
C GLN A 184 -16.88 -25.31 16.25
N LEU A 185 -15.58 -25.16 16.50
CA LEU A 185 -14.67 -26.25 16.88
C LEU A 185 -14.69 -26.54 18.38
N ASN A 186 -15.51 -25.84 19.19
CA ASN A 186 -15.56 -25.92 20.64
C ASN A 186 -14.19 -25.66 21.31
N LEU A 187 -13.44 -24.69 20.81
CA LEU A 187 -12.13 -24.29 21.32
C LEU A 187 -12.22 -22.97 22.11
N ASP A 188 -11.47 -22.87 23.21
CA ASP A 188 -11.46 -21.69 24.07
C ASP A 188 -10.54 -20.58 23.51
N GLU A 189 -11.09 -19.40 23.25
CA GLU A 189 -10.36 -18.21 22.78
C GLU A 189 -9.25 -17.73 23.73
N LYS A 190 -9.38 -18.00 25.04
CA LYS A 190 -8.33 -17.65 26.02
C LYS A 190 -7.10 -18.52 25.86
N ARG A 191 -7.28 -19.77 25.45
CA ARG A 191 -6.19 -20.70 25.20
C ARG A 191 -5.61 -20.55 23.79
N PHE A 192 -6.47 -20.26 22.82
CA PHE A 192 -6.12 -20.10 21.41
C PHE A 192 -6.44 -18.67 20.95
N SER A 193 -5.50 -17.75 21.17
CA SER A 193 -5.70 -16.34 20.83
C SER A 193 -6.01 -16.15 19.34
N PRO A 194 -7.15 -15.53 18.97
CA PRO A 194 -7.48 -15.25 17.57
C PRO A 194 -6.39 -14.44 16.85
N LYS A 195 -5.74 -13.47 17.51
CA LYS A 195 -4.63 -12.69 16.94
C LYS A 195 -3.42 -13.56 16.63
N SER A 196 -3.08 -14.52 17.51
CA SER A 196 -1.97 -15.44 17.29
C SER A 196 -2.25 -16.37 16.11
N ILE A 197 -3.48 -16.88 16.00
CA ILE A 197 -3.90 -17.73 14.87
C ILE A 197 -3.84 -16.94 13.57
N LEU A 198 -4.38 -15.72 13.53
CA LEU A 198 -4.33 -14.85 12.36
C LEU A 198 -2.87 -14.61 11.90
N GLY A 199 -1.97 -14.36 12.85
CA GLY A 199 -0.54 -14.17 12.54
C GLY A 199 0.13 -15.42 11.97
N GLU A 200 -0.23 -16.64 12.45
CA GLU A 200 0.30 -17.90 11.86
C GLU A 200 -0.24 -18.12 10.44
N MET A 201 -1.54 -17.86 10.23
CA MET A 201 -2.14 -17.97 8.90
C MET A 201 -1.54 -16.97 7.92
N GLY A 202 -1.32 -15.71 8.35
CA GLY A 202 -0.66 -14.67 7.54
C GLY A 202 0.74 -15.10 7.11
N ARG A 203 1.58 -15.56 8.06
CA ARG A 203 2.91 -16.10 7.74
C ARG A 203 2.88 -17.29 6.77
N ALA A 204 1.86 -18.14 6.85
CA ALA A 204 1.68 -19.23 5.88
C ALA A 204 1.32 -18.68 4.49
N LYS A 205 0.40 -17.71 4.40
CA LYS A 205 -0.01 -17.08 3.14
C LYS A 205 1.16 -16.33 2.49
N ASP A 206 1.97 -15.60 3.26
CA ASP A 206 3.19 -14.93 2.80
C ASP A 206 4.19 -15.88 2.12
N ARG A 207 4.18 -17.16 2.55
CA ARG A 207 4.98 -18.25 1.97
C ARG A 207 4.23 -19.08 0.93
N LEU A 208 3.07 -18.63 0.46
CA LEU A 208 2.20 -19.33 -0.49
C LEU A 208 1.66 -20.68 0.02
N ILE A 209 1.62 -20.87 1.34
CA ILE A 209 1.13 -22.12 1.97
C ILE A 209 -0.35 -21.96 2.28
N GLY A 210 -1.19 -22.68 1.53
CA GLY A 210 -2.63 -22.73 1.80
C GLY A 210 -3.01 -23.73 2.90
N PRO A 211 -4.30 -23.79 3.29
CA PRO A 211 -4.74 -24.59 4.44
C PRO A 211 -4.40 -26.08 4.31
N GLU A 212 -4.53 -26.67 3.13
CA GLU A 212 -4.22 -28.10 2.90
C GLU A 212 -2.72 -28.38 3.02
N ALA A 213 -1.89 -27.50 2.43
CA ALA A 213 -0.44 -27.64 2.52
C ALA A 213 0.05 -27.36 3.95
N PHE A 214 -0.55 -26.40 4.65
CA PHE A 214 -0.23 -26.09 6.03
C PHE A 214 -0.48 -27.27 6.97
N GLU A 215 -1.62 -27.98 6.81
CA GLU A 215 -1.93 -29.19 7.57
C GLU A 215 -0.82 -30.26 7.43
N GLY A 216 -0.19 -30.37 6.25
CA GLY A 216 0.93 -31.27 6.01
C GLY A 216 2.26 -30.87 6.69
N THR A 217 2.39 -29.64 7.15
CA THR A 217 3.65 -29.11 7.75
C THR A 217 3.66 -29.11 9.28
N VAL A 218 2.51 -29.27 9.94
CA VAL A 218 2.37 -29.02 11.39
C VAL A 218 2.89 -30.14 12.29
N GLY A 219 3.13 -31.34 11.77
CA GLY A 219 3.65 -32.47 12.54
C GLY A 219 2.83 -32.79 13.80
N ASP A 220 3.54 -33.05 14.91
CA ASP A 220 2.93 -33.38 16.21
C ASP A 220 2.65 -32.16 17.09
N ASP A 221 2.87 -30.95 16.59
CA ASP A 221 2.58 -29.72 17.34
C ASP A 221 1.06 -29.51 17.46
N PHE A 222 0.53 -29.77 18.66
CA PHE A 222 -0.90 -29.65 18.93
C PHE A 222 -1.44 -28.24 18.67
N ARG A 223 -0.66 -27.19 18.97
CA ARG A 223 -1.09 -25.79 18.73
C ARG A 223 -1.21 -25.53 17.23
N LEU A 224 -0.22 -25.95 16.44
CA LEU A 224 -0.24 -25.77 14.98
C LEU A 224 -1.33 -26.64 14.31
N GLN A 225 -1.62 -27.85 14.84
CA GLN A 225 -2.74 -28.66 14.39
C GLN A 225 -4.10 -27.95 14.59
N VAL A 226 -4.26 -27.23 15.71
CA VAL A 226 -5.46 -26.39 15.93
C VAL A 226 -5.51 -25.25 14.92
N VAL A 227 -4.38 -24.56 14.70
CA VAL A 227 -4.28 -23.50 13.67
C VAL A 227 -4.68 -24.04 12.30
N ALA A 228 -4.21 -25.24 11.90
CA ALA A 228 -4.55 -25.85 10.62
C ALA A 228 -6.07 -26.07 10.46
N LYS A 229 -6.73 -26.61 11.51
CA LYS A 229 -8.19 -26.79 11.52
C LYS A 229 -8.94 -25.46 11.40
N VAL A 230 -8.50 -24.44 12.14
CA VAL A 230 -9.09 -23.09 12.08
C VAL A 230 -8.85 -22.48 10.71
N TYR A 231 -7.66 -22.61 10.15
CA TYR A 231 -7.31 -22.05 8.84
C TYR A 231 -8.22 -22.64 7.73
N LYS A 232 -8.44 -23.95 7.73
CA LYS A 232 -9.32 -24.61 6.78
C LYS A 232 -10.76 -24.10 6.87
N LEU A 233 -11.29 -24.02 8.09
CA LEU A 233 -12.65 -23.52 8.33
C LEU A 233 -12.76 -22.02 8.01
N TYR A 234 -11.76 -21.21 8.36
CA TYR A 234 -11.66 -19.80 8.04
C TYR A 234 -11.75 -19.58 6.52
N GLN A 235 -10.94 -20.28 5.76
CA GLN A 235 -10.89 -20.11 4.30
C GLN A 235 -12.19 -20.58 3.62
N GLN A 236 -12.85 -21.62 4.18
CA GLN A 236 -14.16 -22.04 3.75
C GLN A 236 -15.20 -20.93 3.99
N GLN A 237 -15.22 -20.33 5.20
CA GLN A 237 -16.18 -19.26 5.53
C GLN A 237 -15.97 -18.01 4.68
N LEU A 238 -14.72 -17.64 4.36
CA LEU A 238 -14.45 -16.55 3.43
C LEU A 238 -15.00 -16.84 2.04
N ARG A 239 -14.79 -18.06 1.53
CA ARG A 239 -15.31 -18.47 0.22
C ARG A 239 -16.85 -18.44 0.17
N GLU A 240 -17.52 -18.93 1.21
CA GLU A 240 -18.98 -18.89 1.34
C GLU A 240 -19.53 -17.46 1.37
N ALA A 241 -18.81 -16.53 2.00
CA ALA A 241 -19.14 -15.12 2.05
C ALA A 241 -18.75 -14.34 0.78
N ASN A 242 -18.14 -14.99 -0.20
CA ASN A 242 -17.48 -14.34 -1.34
C ASN A 242 -16.55 -13.22 -0.87
N ALA A 243 -15.66 -13.52 0.05
CA ALA A 243 -14.72 -12.60 0.64
C ALA A 243 -13.29 -13.13 0.56
N VAL A 244 -12.34 -12.22 0.59
CA VAL A 244 -10.90 -12.50 0.70
C VAL A 244 -10.34 -11.61 1.82
N ASP A 245 -9.31 -12.05 2.53
CA ASP A 245 -8.55 -11.15 3.39
C ASP A 245 -7.38 -10.51 2.65
N PHE A 246 -6.63 -9.66 3.35
CA PHE A 246 -5.55 -8.90 2.75
C PHE A 246 -4.43 -9.79 2.20
N ASP A 247 -4.09 -10.87 2.90
CA ASP A 247 -3.05 -11.81 2.48
C ASP A 247 -3.52 -12.71 1.33
N ASP A 248 -4.83 -13.01 1.25
CA ASP A 248 -5.43 -13.76 0.15
C ASP A 248 -5.28 -13.04 -1.20
N ILE A 249 -5.27 -11.72 -1.22
CA ILE A 249 -5.20 -10.95 -2.47
C ILE A 249 -3.97 -11.34 -3.29
N ILE A 250 -2.80 -11.40 -2.66
CA ILE A 250 -1.55 -11.77 -3.34
C ILE A 250 -1.51 -13.29 -3.55
N LEU A 251 -1.80 -14.08 -2.53
CA LEU A 251 -1.82 -15.55 -2.61
C LEU A 251 -2.70 -16.06 -3.76
N LEU A 252 -3.93 -15.56 -3.88
CA LEU A 252 -4.86 -15.99 -4.92
C LEU A 252 -4.43 -15.52 -6.31
N THR A 253 -3.81 -14.35 -6.44
CA THR A 253 -3.25 -13.89 -7.71
C THR A 253 -2.10 -14.78 -8.17
N VAL A 254 -1.20 -15.17 -7.27
CA VAL A 254 -0.12 -16.12 -7.59
C VAL A 254 -0.71 -17.48 -7.98
N ARG A 255 -1.69 -17.99 -7.24
CA ARG A 255 -2.38 -19.25 -7.57
C ARG A 255 -3.09 -19.18 -8.92
N LEU A 256 -3.75 -18.07 -9.23
CA LEU A 256 -4.38 -17.85 -10.52
C LEU A 256 -3.36 -18.02 -11.65
N PHE A 257 -2.20 -17.41 -11.54
CA PHE A 257 -1.15 -17.49 -12.55
C PHE A 257 -0.51 -18.88 -12.65
N GLN A 258 -0.40 -19.60 -11.53
CA GLN A 258 0.14 -20.96 -11.53
C GLN A 258 -0.84 -21.99 -12.11
N GLN A 259 -2.15 -21.81 -11.90
CA GLN A 259 -3.18 -22.75 -12.33
C GLN A 259 -3.74 -22.45 -13.73
N PHE A 260 -3.67 -21.19 -14.17
CA PHE A 260 -4.23 -20.73 -15.43
C PHE A 260 -3.16 -20.00 -16.27
N PRO A 261 -2.32 -20.74 -17.03
CA PRO A 261 -1.23 -20.18 -17.82
C PRO A 261 -1.67 -19.08 -18.80
N GLU A 262 -2.90 -19.17 -19.34
CA GLU A 262 -3.44 -18.16 -20.24
C GLU A 262 -3.65 -16.80 -19.57
N ALA A 263 -3.99 -16.79 -18.27
CA ALA A 263 -4.06 -15.54 -17.50
C ALA A 263 -2.66 -14.97 -17.29
N LEU A 264 -1.70 -15.80 -16.91
CA LEU A 264 -0.30 -15.38 -16.79
C LEU A 264 0.23 -14.81 -18.10
N ASP A 265 0.04 -15.50 -19.21
CA ASP A 265 0.50 -15.08 -20.54
C ASP A 265 -0.06 -13.72 -20.93
N TYR A 266 -1.34 -13.46 -20.63
CA TYR A 266 -1.96 -12.17 -20.90
C TYR A 266 -1.26 -11.04 -20.14
N TYR A 267 -1.10 -11.18 -18.81
CA TYR A 267 -0.53 -10.11 -17.98
C TYR A 267 0.99 -9.96 -18.16
N ALA A 268 1.75 -11.05 -18.30
CA ALA A 268 3.18 -11.02 -18.55
C ALA A 268 3.55 -10.41 -19.94
N ASN A 269 2.68 -10.55 -20.95
CA ASN A 269 2.84 -9.86 -22.22
C ASN A 269 2.33 -8.42 -22.23
N ARG A 270 1.33 -8.10 -21.40
CA ARG A 270 0.86 -6.74 -21.18
C ARG A 270 1.91 -5.90 -20.46
N PHE A 271 2.44 -6.37 -19.34
CA PHE A 271 3.45 -5.68 -18.53
C PHE A 271 4.86 -6.06 -18.98
N ARG A 272 5.33 -5.41 -20.06
CA ARG A 272 6.63 -5.71 -20.66
C ARG A 272 7.82 -5.24 -19.84
N TYR A 273 7.59 -4.22 -18.99
CA TYR A 273 8.57 -3.63 -18.09
C TYR A 273 7.96 -3.52 -16.72
N ILE A 274 8.60 -4.12 -15.73
CA ILE A 274 8.13 -4.14 -14.35
C ILE A 274 9.15 -3.42 -13.48
N MET A 275 8.68 -2.49 -12.65
CA MET A 275 9.50 -1.76 -11.69
C MET A 275 8.91 -1.95 -10.30
N VAL A 276 9.76 -2.25 -9.33
CA VAL A 276 9.36 -2.44 -7.94
C VAL A 276 10.20 -1.54 -7.06
N ASP A 277 9.56 -0.61 -6.35
CA ASP A 277 10.20 0.22 -5.32
C ASP A 277 10.19 -0.49 -3.96
N GLU A 278 11.11 -0.11 -3.08
CA GLU A 278 11.27 -0.67 -1.72
C GLU A 278 11.37 -2.22 -1.70
N TYR A 279 12.08 -2.80 -2.67
CA TYR A 279 12.11 -4.26 -2.90
C TYR A 279 12.57 -5.08 -1.70
N GLN A 280 13.36 -4.52 -0.77
CA GLN A 280 13.79 -5.14 0.48
C GLN A 280 12.64 -5.48 1.43
N ASP A 281 11.46 -4.88 1.23
CA ASP A 281 10.27 -5.11 2.06
C ASP A 281 9.33 -6.20 1.48
N THR A 282 9.73 -6.83 0.37
CA THR A 282 8.93 -7.89 -0.26
C THR A 282 8.97 -9.19 0.52
N ASN A 283 7.80 -9.86 0.64
CA ASN A 283 7.70 -11.24 1.12
C ASN A 283 7.80 -12.26 -0.04
N GLN A 284 7.79 -13.55 0.28
CA GLN A 284 7.91 -14.61 -0.72
C GLN A 284 6.76 -14.62 -1.75
N ALA A 285 5.53 -14.30 -1.34
CA ALA A 285 4.38 -14.25 -2.25
C ALA A 285 4.51 -13.09 -3.25
N GLN A 286 4.95 -11.92 -2.80
CA GLN A 286 5.23 -10.76 -3.65
C GLN A 286 6.39 -11.02 -4.60
N PHE A 287 7.45 -11.65 -4.12
CA PHE A 287 8.57 -12.08 -4.96
C PHE A 287 8.10 -13.00 -6.09
N GLU A 288 7.33 -14.04 -5.76
CA GLU A 288 6.83 -15.00 -6.74
C GLU A 288 5.89 -14.34 -7.77
N LEU A 289 5.03 -13.41 -7.33
CA LEU A 289 4.20 -12.61 -8.22
C LEU A 289 5.03 -11.85 -9.25
N VAL A 290 6.06 -11.14 -8.80
CA VAL A 290 6.96 -10.36 -9.67
C VAL A 290 7.72 -11.28 -10.62
N ARG A 291 8.22 -12.43 -10.13
CA ARG A 291 8.91 -13.44 -10.92
C ARG A 291 8.02 -13.98 -12.04
N LEU A 292 6.77 -14.32 -11.74
CA LEU A 292 5.80 -14.80 -12.72
C LEU A 292 5.49 -13.73 -13.76
N LEU A 293 5.16 -12.51 -13.35
CA LEU A 293 4.84 -11.42 -14.26
C LEU A 293 6.01 -11.05 -15.18
N SER A 294 7.26 -11.13 -14.70
CA SER A 294 8.45 -10.84 -15.49
C SER A 294 8.92 -12.00 -16.39
N SER A 295 8.34 -13.19 -16.26
CA SER A 295 8.82 -14.43 -16.91
C SER A 295 8.85 -14.37 -18.44
N ALA A 296 7.95 -13.62 -19.07
CA ALA A 296 7.87 -13.55 -20.55
C ALA A 296 9.00 -12.73 -21.18
N ARG A 297 9.56 -11.73 -20.49
CA ARG A 297 10.50 -10.76 -21.05
C ARG A 297 11.79 -10.58 -20.26
N GLY A 298 11.78 -10.88 -18.97
CA GLY A 298 12.91 -10.65 -18.07
C GLY A 298 13.22 -9.18 -17.76
N ASN A 299 12.39 -8.23 -18.19
CA ASN A 299 12.60 -6.79 -17.98
C ASN A 299 12.08 -6.36 -16.61
N LEU A 300 12.83 -6.70 -15.59
CA LEU A 300 12.52 -6.40 -14.19
C LEU A 300 13.54 -5.41 -13.63
N CYS A 301 13.10 -4.27 -13.16
CA CYS A 301 13.93 -3.31 -12.42
C CYS A 301 13.44 -3.23 -10.99
N VAL A 302 14.26 -3.60 -10.03
CA VAL A 302 13.96 -3.46 -8.61
C VAL A 302 14.84 -2.40 -7.98
N VAL A 303 14.24 -1.58 -7.12
CA VAL A 303 14.94 -0.53 -6.38
C VAL A 303 14.71 -0.78 -4.90
N GLY A 304 15.78 -0.73 -4.12
CA GLY A 304 15.67 -0.97 -2.70
C GLY A 304 16.90 -0.58 -1.92
N ASP A 305 16.74 -0.59 -0.61
CA ASP A 305 17.77 -0.28 0.37
C ASP A 305 17.82 -1.42 1.40
N ASP A 306 18.80 -2.30 1.27
CA ASP A 306 19.00 -3.41 2.19
C ASP A 306 19.19 -2.95 3.66
N ASP A 307 19.69 -1.72 3.87
CA ASP A 307 19.84 -1.12 5.20
C ASP A 307 18.50 -0.58 5.76
N GLN A 308 17.43 -0.58 4.98
CA GLN A 308 16.08 -0.13 5.39
C GLN A 308 15.04 -1.27 5.42
N SER A 309 15.44 -2.53 5.52
CA SER A 309 14.56 -3.68 5.66
C SER A 309 14.03 -3.76 7.09
N ILE A 310 12.91 -3.10 7.39
CA ILE A 310 12.34 -2.96 8.74
C ILE A 310 10.94 -3.59 8.88
N TYR A 311 10.51 -4.42 7.92
CA TYR A 311 9.19 -5.06 7.90
C TYR A 311 9.23 -6.59 8.00
N LYS A 312 10.30 -7.18 8.56
CA LYS A 312 10.43 -8.63 8.77
C LYS A 312 9.26 -9.19 9.61
N PHE A 313 8.79 -8.42 10.60
CA PHE A 313 7.61 -8.76 11.40
C PHE A 313 6.30 -8.85 10.58
N ARG A 314 6.27 -8.30 9.35
CA ARG A 314 5.20 -8.44 8.35
C ARG A 314 5.52 -9.44 7.25
N GLY A 315 6.49 -10.33 7.46
CA GLY A 315 6.87 -11.36 6.50
C GLY A 315 7.86 -10.92 5.42
N ALA A 316 8.38 -9.68 5.47
CA ALA A 316 9.44 -9.24 4.55
C ALA A 316 10.67 -10.14 4.66
N THR A 317 11.32 -10.39 3.53
CA THR A 317 12.47 -11.30 3.39
C THR A 317 13.60 -10.56 2.69
N ILE A 318 14.62 -10.17 3.47
CA ILE A 318 15.78 -9.41 2.94
C ILE A 318 16.54 -10.19 1.87
N GLU A 319 16.48 -11.52 1.92
CA GLU A 319 17.09 -12.43 0.96
C GLU A 319 16.65 -12.13 -0.48
N ASN A 320 15.43 -11.62 -0.69
CA ASN A 320 14.95 -11.26 -2.02
C ASN A 320 15.84 -10.23 -2.71
N ILE A 321 16.34 -9.22 -1.96
CA ILE A 321 17.25 -8.23 -2.51
C ILE A 321 18.71 -8.69 -2.47
N LEU A 322 19.10 -9.43 -1.44
CA LEU A 322 20.48 -9.92 -1.31
C LEU A 322 20.83 -10.97 -2.37
N GLN A 323 19.89 -11.85 -2.73
CA GLN A 323 20.07 -12.95 -3.69
C GLN A 323 19.53 -12.62 -5.09
N PHE A 324 19.23 -11.35 -5.39
CA PHE A 324 18.62 -10.95 -6.67
C PHE A 324 19.44 -11.40 -7.89
N GLU A 325 20.77 -11.29 -7.82
CA GLU A 325 21.66 -11.68 -8.91
C GLU A 325 21.66 -13.20 -9.17
N ASP A 326 21.46 -14.00 -8.12
CA ASP A 326 21.36 -15.46 -8.22
C ASP A 326 20.00 -15.89 -8.80
N GLN A 327 18.93 -15.16 -8.41
CA GLN A 327 17.56 -15.45 -8.83
C GLN A 327 17.26 -14.96 -10.28
N PHE A 328 17.96 -13.89 -10.71
CA PHE A 328 17.82 -13.29 -12.04
C PHE A 328 19.19 -13.21 -12.74
N PRO A 329 19.63 -14.31 -13.40
CA PRO A 329 20.93 -14.36 -14.06
C PRO A 329 21.09 -13.24 -15.12
N GLY A 330 22.24 -12.58 -15.10
CA GLY A 330 22.55 -11.45 -15.98
C GLY A 330 22.08 -10.10 -15.44
N ALA A 331 21.66 -10.04 -14.20
CA ALA A 331 21.26 -8.81 -13.55
C ALA A 331 22.41 -7.78 -13.52
N GLN A 332 22.07 -6.53 -13.85
CA GLN A 332 22.97 -5.39 -13.70
C GLN A 332 22.69 -4.70 -12.36
N VAL A 333 23.73 -4.41 -11.60
CA VAL A 333 23.63 -3.80 -10.27
C VAL A 333 24.20 -2.38 -10.27
N PHE A 334 23.39 -1.41 -9.88
CA PHE A 334 23.78 -0.01 -9.71
C PHE A 334 23.70 0.39 -8.23
N ARG A 335 24.75 1.04 -7.70
CA ARG A 335 24.79 1.51 -6.31
C ARG A 335 24.65 3.03 -6.25
N LEU A 336 23.57 3.51 -5.61
CA LEU A 336 23.32 4.93 -5.39
C LEU A 336 23.72 5.29 -3.95
N GLU A 337 24.92 5.83 -3.79
CA GLU A 337 25.51 6.14 -2.47
C GLU A 337 25.51 7.64 -2.16
N GLN A 338 25.32 8.50 -3.16
CA GLN A 338 25.19 9.94 -2.95
C GLN A 338 23.83 10.29 -2.35
N ASN A 339 23.84 10.85 -1.14
CA ASN A 339 22.64 11.33 -0.46
C ASN A 339 22.43 12.81 -0.75
N TYR A 340 21.18 13.19 -1.06
CA TYR A 340 20.76 14.56 -1.37
C TYR A 340 19.89 15.18 -0.26
N ARG A 341 19.56 14.43 0.77
CA ARG A 341 18.65 14.82 1.85
C ARG A 341 19.39 15.36 3.05
N SER A 342 20.32 14.61 3.59
CA SER A 342 20.93 14.84 4.90
C SER A 342 22.31 15.49 4.79
N THR A 343 22.78 16.06 5.91
CA THR A 343 24.15 16.55 6.07
C THR A 343 25.10 15.41 6.44
N GLN A 344 26.42 15.63 6.31
CA GLN A 344 27.43 14.60 6.53
C GLN A 344 27.45 14.07 7.97
N THR A 345 27.23 14.93 8.97
CA THR A 345 27.17 14.49 10.40
C THR A 345 26.08 13.46 10.64
N ILE A 346 24.90 13.62 10.02
CA ILE A 346 23.80 12.64 10.13
C ILE A 346 24.21 11.33 9.45
N LEU A 347 24.79 11.41 8.26
CA LEU A 347 25.23 10.22 7.51
C LEU A 347 26.35 9.46 8.20
N ASP A 348 27.29 10.15 8.83
CA ASP A 348 28.39 9.52 9.58
C ASP A 348 27.83 8.70 10.75
N ALA A 349 26.85 9.24 11.48
CA ALA A 349 26.20 8.52 12.56
C ALA A 349 25.39 7.32 12.03
N ALA A 350 24.62 7.50 10.96
CA ALA A 350 23.85 6.42 10.33
C ALA A 350 24.78 5.30 9.80
N ASN A 351 25.86 5.66 9.09
CA ASN A 351 26.85 4.72 8.61
C ASN A 351 27.53 3.95 9.78
N ALA A 352 27.79 4.63 10.90
CA ALA A 352 28.39 3.99 12.08
C ALA A 352 27.44 2.98 12.73
N VAL A 353 26.13 3.30 12.82
CA VAL A 353 25.12 2.37 13.37
C VAL A 353 24.98 1.15 12.46
N ILE A 354 24.75 1.35 11.15
CA ILE A 354 24.49 0.26 10.22
C ILE A 354 25.72 -0.63 9.96
N ALA A 355 26.92 -0.16 10.26
CA ALA A 355 28.15 -0.95 10.16
C ALA A 355 28.17 -2.18 11.10
N HIS A 356 27.33 -2.20 12.14
CA HIS A 356 27.17 -3.35 13.04
C HIS A 356 26.34 -4.49 12.43
N ASN A 357 25.53 -4.20 11.39
CA ASN A 357 24.73 -5.21 10.71
C ASN A 357 25.61 -6.04 9.75
N THR A 358 25.36 -7.34 9.71
CA THR A 358 26.14 -8.31 8.93
C THR A 358 25.47 -8.73 7.64
N GLU A 359 24.13 -8.80 7.61
CA GLU A 359 23.33 -9.20 6.45
C GLU A 359 23.05 -8.01 5.52
N ARG A 360 24.11 -7.57 4.77
CA ARG A 360 23.99 -6.43 3.85
C ARG A 360 24.94 -6.54 2.65
N LYS A 361 24.56 -5.91 1.53
CA LYS A 361 25.42 -5.81 0.32
C LYS A 361 26.52 -4.75 0.44
N GLY A 362 26.53 -3.97 1.50
CA GLY A 362 27.53 -2.95 1.81
C GLY A 362 27.48 -1.74 0.87
N LYS A 363 27.21 -0.59 1.46
CA LYS A 363 27.29 0.75 0.84
C LYS A 363 27.67 1.76 1.91
N THR A 364 28.21 2.90 1.50
CA THR A 364 28.55 4.00 2.41
C THR A 364 27.96 5.28 1.85
N LEU A 365 27.04 5.89 2.62
CA LEU A 365 26.40 7.13 2.21
C LEU A 365 27.33 8.32 2.40
N TRP A 366 27.35 9.19 1.41
CA TRP A 366 28.07 10.46 1.43
C TRP A 366 27.23 11.57 0.80
N THR A 367 27.52 12.83 1.12
CA THR A 367 26.76 13.99 0.61
C THR A 367 27.65 15.16 0.24
N GLN A 368 27.10 16.09 -0.54
CA GLN A 368 27.67 17.42 -0.83
C GLN A 368 26.98 18.52 -0.02
N ASN A 369 26.02 18.18 0.86
CA ASN A 369 25.24 19.17 1.65
C ASN A 369 26.05 19.77 2.82
N GLY A 370 27.37 19.55 2.88
CA GLY A 370 28.22 20.03 3.96
C GLY A 370 28.13 19.19 5.24
N THR A 371 28.82 19.65 6.29
CA THR A 371 28.92 18.92 7.56
C THR A 371 27.60 18.97 8.33
N GLY A 372 26.94 20.12 8.37
CA GLY A 372 25.70 20.34 9.11
C GLY A 372 25.88 20.44 10.63
N GLU A 373 24.75 20.50 11.33
CA GLU A 373 24.69 20.61 12.79
C GLU A 373 25.08 19.28 13.45
N LYS A 374 25.53 19.37 14.71
CA LYS A 374 25.83 18.19 15.53
C LYS A 374 24.55 17.52 16.01
N LEU A 375 24.60 16.20 16.16
CA LEU A 375 23.54 15.45 16.83
C LEU A 375 23.52 15.80 18.33
N THR A 376 22.32 16.02 18.86
CA THR A 376 22.11 16.25 20.30
C THR A 376 21.66 14.96 20.95
N VAL A 377 22.35 14.52 21.98
CA VAL A 377 21.94 13.40 22.84
C VAL A 377 21.54 13.96 24.19
N TYR A 378 20.27 13.78 24.56
CA TYR A 378 19.74 14.22 25.85
C TYR A 378 19.36 13.00 26.69
N ARG A 379 19.85 12.92 27.91
CA ARG A 379 19.50 11.89 28.87
C ARG A 379 18.55 12.46 29.91
N ALA A 380 17.28 12.14 29.76
CA ALA A 380 16.22 12.51 30.70
C ALA A 380 16.25 11.61 31.96
N PHE A 381 15.72 12.12 33.06
CA PHE A 381 15.51 11.35 34.27
C PHE A 381 14.28 10.42 34.15
N ASP A 382 13.24 10.90 33.49
CA ASP A 382 12.01 10.16 33.19
C ASP A 382 11.39 10.63 31.86
N GLU A 383 10.33 9.95 31.45
CA GLU A 383 9.59 10.23 30.20
C GLU A 383 8.92 11.61 30.19
N ASN A 384 8.62 12.20 31.36
CA ASN A 384 8.01 13.54 31.43
C ASN A 384 9.08 14.63 31.22
N GLU A 385 10.30 14.40 31.70
CA GLU A 385 11.42 15.29 31.45
C GLU A 385 11.83 15.23 29.97
N GLU A 386 11.86 14.02 29.37
CA GLU A 386 12.07 13.85 27.92
C GLU A 386 11.05 14.67 27.11
N ALA A 387 9.76 14.49 27.38
CA ALA A 387 8.69 15.23 26.70
C ALA A 387 8.84 16.74 26.88
N ARG A 388 9.24 17.22 28.07
CA ARG A 388 9.48 18.65 28.34
C ARG A 388 10.64 19.18 27.49
N PHE A 389 11.76 18.48 27.49
CA PHE A 389 12.93 18.86 26.69
C PHE A 389 12.60 18.99 25.22
N ILE A 390 11.83 18.02 24.68
CA ILE A 390 11.37 18.03 23.27
C ILE A 390 10.48 19.27 23.04
N CYS A 391 9.50 19.52 23.89
CA CYS A 391 8.60 20.68 23.75
C CYS A 391 9.35 22.02 23.81
N ASP A 392 10.28 22.16 24.76
CA ASP A 392 11.07 23.39 24.93
C ASP A 392 11.96 23.62 23.69
N THR A 393 12.55 22.56 23.13
CA THR A 393 13.37 22.62 21.92
C THR A 393 12.53 23.01 20.70
N ILE A 394 11.34 22.43 20.53
CA ILE A 394 10.43 22.80 19.43
C ILE A 394 10.04 24.26 19.52
N GLN A 395 9.66 24.75 20.71
CA GLN A 395 9.30 26.15 20.89
C GLN A 395 10.47 27.09 20.60
N GLU A 396 11.70 26.69 20.93
CA GLU A 396 12.89 27.48 20.61
C GLU A 396 13.14 27.54 19.11
N ASN A 397 13.04 26.39 18.41
CA ASN A 397 13.18 26.34 16.95
C ASN A 397 12.13 27.21 16.26
N VAL A 398 10.87 27.17 16.73
CA VAL A 398 9.78 28.00 16.18
C VAL A 398 10.04 29.48 16.43
N ARG A 399 10.58 29.88 17.61
CA ARG A 399 11.01 31.25 17.86
C ARG A 399 12.14 31.72 16.91
N GLN A 400 12.96 30.77 16.44
CA GLN A 400 14.02 31.02 15.46
C GLN A 400 13.54 30.98 14.01
N GLY A 401 12.25 30.72 13.77
CA GLY A 401 11.61 30.82 12.46
C GLY A 401 11.22 29.48 11.79
N ALA A 402 11.39 28.35 12.47
CA ALA A 402 10.86 27.07 12.00
C ALA A 402 9.33 27.03 12.16
N ARG A 403 8.66 26.19 11.34
CA ARG A 403 7.24 25.86 11.50
C ARG A 403 7.07 24.67 12.41
N TYR A 404 5.90 24.50 13.02
CA TYR A 404 5.58 23.27 13.76
C TYR A 404 5.62 22.05 12.84
N ALA A 405 5.18 22.19 11.59
CA ALA A 405 5.19 21.12 10.58
C ALA A 405 6.60 20.60 10.22
N ASP A 406 7.65 21.38 10.46
CA ASP A 406 9.03 20.99 10.17
C ASP A 406 9.57 19.96 11.20
N HIS A 407 8.80 19.68 12.27
CA HIS A 407 9.21 18.81 13.38
C HIS A 407 8.47 17.49 13.42
N VAL A 408 9.22 16.41 13.69
CA VAL A 408 8.67 15.08 13.95
C VAL A 408 9.22 14.48 15.23
N ILE A 409 8.37 13.77 15.98
CA ILE A 409 8.76 12.96 17.13
C ILE A 409 8.53 11.49 16.76
N LEU A 410 9.61 10.74 16.69
CA LEU A 410 9.63 9.33 16.36
C LEU A 410 9.74 8.48 17.63
N TYR A 411 8.93 7.45 17.73
CA TYR A 411 8.95 6.50 18.84
C TYR A 411 8.78 5.05 18.32
N ARG A 412 9.12 4.08 19.16
CA ARG A 412 9.06 2.66 18.77
C ARG A 412 7.67 2.05 18.89
N ILE A 413 6.92 2.40 19.92
CA ILE A 413 5.58 1.86 20.20
C ILE A 413 4.56 2.97 20.45
N ASN A 414 3.31 2.78 20.01
CA ASN A 414 2.25 3.79 20.15
C ASN A 414 1.95 4.21 21.59
N ALA A 415 2.22 3.35 22.58
CA ALA A 415 2.01 3.70 23.99
C ALA A 415 2.85 4.92 24.45
N GLN A 416 4.00 5.16 23.82
CA GLN A 416 4.87 6.31 24.13
C GLN A 416 4.24 7.65 23.76
N SER A 417 3.29 7.68 22.80
CA SER A 417 2.64 8.92 22.37
C SER A 417 1.89 9.63 23.50
N GLN A 418 1.31 8.90 24.46
CA GLN A 418 0.48 9.48 25.53
C GLN A 418 1.22 10.51 26.40
N VAL A 419 2.48 10.26 26.70
CA VAL A 419 3.30 11.19 27.51
C VAL A 419 3.68 12.40 26.68
N LEU A 420 4.07 12.19 25.42
CA LEU A 420 4.41 13.23 24.46
C LEU A 420 3.20 14.14 24.20
N GLU A 421 2.01 13.57 23.98
CA GLU A 421 0.76 14.33 23.83
C GLU A 421 0.48 15.25 25.01
N ARG A 422 0.60 14.71 26.24
CA ARG A 422 0.41 15.53 27.45
C ARG A 422 1.42 16.68 27.52
N GLY A 423 2.65 16.45 27.07
CA GLY A 423 3.68 17.48 26.92
C GLY A 423 3.24 18.57 25.93
N MET A 424 2.81 18.19 24.72
CA MET A 424 2.34 19.11 23.68
C MET A 424 1.15 19.94 24.14
N VAL A 425 0.14 19.31 24.77
CA VAL A 425 -1.02 20.02 25.32
C VAL A 425 -0.61 21.05 26.37
N LYS A 426 0.27 20.67 27.33
CA LYS A 426 0.76 21.60 28.36
C LYS A 426 1.55 22.78 27.80
N ALA A 427 2.31 22.54 26.72
CA ALA A 427 3.11 23.55 26.04
C ALA A 427 2.31 24.36 25.00
N ALA A 428 1.00 24.05 24.81
CA ALA A 428 0.14 24.63 23.78
C ALA A 428 0.75 24.53 22.36
N ILE A 429 1.40 23.40 22.06
CA ILE A 429 1.98 23.10 20.74
C ILE A 429 0.95 22.33 19.93
N PRO A 430 0.60 22.78 18.70
CA PRO A 430 -0.26 22.02 17.81
C PRO A 430 0.43 20.74 17.37
N TYR A 431 -0.26 19.61 17.45
CA TYR A 431 0.30 18.31 17.08
C TYR A 431 -0.73 17.41 16.43
N ARG A 432 -0.27 16.37 15.76
CA ARG A 432 -1.08 15.26 15.27
C ARG A 432 -0.31 13.95 15.35
N ILE A 433 -1.08 12.88 15.57
CA ILE A 433 -0.57 11.52 15.67
C ILE A 433 -0.93 10.78 14.40
N ILE A 434 0.09 10.16 13.80
CA ILE A 434 -0.09 9.23 12.68
C ILE A 434 0.02 7.81 13.24
N GLY A 435 -0.99 6.96 12.93
CA GLY A 435 -1.09 5.59 13.49
C GLY A 435 -1.90 5.50 14.77
N GLY A 436 -2.73 6.52 15.09
CA GLY A 436 -3.71 6.51 16.17
C GLY A 436 -4.94 5.64 15.86
N LEU A 437 -6.08 5.90 16.53
CA LEU A 437 -7.36 5.22 16.21
C LEU A 437 -7.73 5.51 14.75
N ARG A 438 -7.75 4.47 13.94
CA ARG A 438 -8.00 4.58 12.50
C ARG A 438 -9.41 5.09 12.23
N PHE A 439 -9.55 6.03 11.31
CA PHE A 439 -10.84 6.61 10.94
C PHE A 439 -11.85 5.54 10.53
N TYR A 440 -11.43 4.60 9.69
CA TYR A 440 -12.28 3.52 9.21
C TYR A 440 -12.57 2.44 10.28
N GLU A 441 -11.91 2.48 11.44
CA GLU A 441 -12.21 1.62 12.60
C GLU A 441 -13.26 2.24 13.55
N ARG A 442 -13.61 3.53 13.37
CA ARG A 442 -14.68 4.17 14.14
C ARG A 442 -16.00 3.46 13.91
N LYS A 443 -16.77 3.28 14.99
CA LYS A 443 -17.99 2.45 14.94
C LYS A 443 -18.95 2.88 13.82
N GLU A 444 -19.29 4.15 13.75
CA GLU A 444 -20.21 4.72 12.75
C GLU A 444 -19.71 4.56 11.34
N ILE A 445 -18.42 4.77 11.10
CA ILE A 445 -17.82 4.59 9.77
C ILE A 445 -17.85 3.12 9.37
N LYS A 446 -17.49 2.23 10.29
CA LYS A 446 -17.49 0.78 10.06
C LYS A 446 -18.91 0.23 9.81
N ASP A 447 -19.92 0.80 10.47
CA ASP A 447 -21.32 0.45 10.24
C ASP A 447 -21.74 0.85 8.80
N ILE A 448 -21.42 2.08 8.38
CA ILE A 448 -21.73 2.58 7.03
C ILE A 448 -20.97 1.79 5.96
N ILE A 449 -19.67 1.58 6.12
CA ILE A 449 -18.89 0.75 5.19
C ILE A 449 -19.47 -0.67 5.10
N SER A 450 -19.98 -1.22 6.22
CA SER A 450 -20.64 -2.53 6.21
C SER A 450 -21.96 -2.50 5.43
N TYR A 451 -22.75 -1.44 5.53
CA TYR A 451 -23.93 -1.25 4.69
C TYR A 451 -23.57 -1.20 3.21
N LEU A 452 -22.65 -0.32 2.83
CA LEU A 452 -22.16 -0.17 1.45
C LEU A 452 -21.61 -1.49 0.89
N SER A 453 -20.87 -2.24 1.72
CA SER A 453 -20.33 -3.54 1.32
C SER A 453 -21.42 -4.58 1.06
N VAL A 454 -22.50 -4.60 1.85
CA VAL A 454 -23.65 -5.50 1.63
C VAL A 454 -24.42 -5.09 0.38
N LEU A 455 -24.50 -3.79 0.04
CA LEU A 455 -25.08 -3.35 -1.24
C LEU A 455 -24.29 -3.94 -2.41
N GLN A 456 -22.97 -3.96 -2.32
CA GLN A 456 -22.08 -4.50 -3.36
C GLN A 456 -22.04 -6.04 -3.36
N ASN A 457 -22.00 -6.66 -2.18
CA ASN A 457 -21.93 -8.12 -2.02
C ASN A 457 -22.96 -8.62 -0.99
N PRO A 458 -24.20 -8.96 -1.41
CA PRO A 458 -25.24 -9.49 -0.52
C PRO A 458 -24.90 -10.84 0.14
N ALA A 459 -23.86 -11.53 -0.32
CA ALA A 459 -23.40 -12.79 0.28
C ALA A 459 -22.52 -12.56 1.53
N ASP A 460 -22.09 -11.33 1.80
CA ASP A 460 -21.28 -10.98 2.97
C ASP A 460 -22.11 -11.07 4.26
N THR A 461 -22.21 -12.27 4.77
CA THR A 461 -22.97 -12.59 5.99
C THR A 461 -22.38 -11.90 7.23
N LEU A 462 -21.07 -11.68 7.29
CA LEU A 462 -20.43 -11.04 8.43
C LEU A 462 -20.86 -9.58 8.57
N ARG A 463 -20.79 -8.81 7.49
CA ARG A 463 -21.20 -7.41 7.45
C ARG A 463 -22.71 -7.24 7.54
N LEU A 464 -23.46 -8.17 6.95
CA LEU A 464 -24.92 -8.22 7.10
C LEU A 464 -25.34 -8.39 8.57
N ARG A 465 -24.72 -9.28 9.33
CA ARG A 465 -24.96 -9.44 10.77
C ARG A 465 -24.65 -8.18 11.58
N ARG A 466 -23.70 -7.40 11.18
CA ARG A 466 -23.34 -6.15 11.84
C ARG A 466 -24.45 -5.12 11.71
N ILE A 467 -25.05 -4.97 10.53
CA ILE A 467 -25.99 -3.89 10.18
C ILE A 467 -27.45 -4.24 10.38
N ILE A 468 -27.84 -5.51 10.38
CA ILE A 468 -29.24 -5.94 10.35
C ILE A 468 -30.09 -5.38 11.51
N ASN A 469 -29.47 -5.13 12.66
CA ASN A 469 -30.11 -4.55 13.85
C ASN A 469 -29.46 -3.25 14.34
N GLU A 470 -28.73 -2.55 13.48
CA GLU A 470 -28.10 -1.25 13.75
C GLU A 470 -28.47 -0.27 12.63
N PRO A 471 -29.42 0.66 12.80
CA PRO A 471 -30.25 0.93 14.00
C PRO A 471 -31.14 -0.23 14.45
N LYS A 472 -31.64 -0.18 15.67
CA LYS A 472 -32.47 -1.26 16.27
C LYS A 472 -33.74 -1.51 15.45
N ARG A 473 -33.91 -2.75 14.92
CA ARG A 473 -35.06 -3.21 14.13
C ARG A 473 -35.80 -4.39 14.76
N LYS A 474 -35.57 -4.65 16.04
CA LYS A 474 -36.12 -5.82 16.77
C LYS A 474 -35.68 -7.18 16.19
N ILE A 475 -34.60 -7.21 15.41
CA ILE A 475 -33.99 -8.43 14.85
C ILE A 475 -32.82 -8.82 15.77
N GLY A 476 -33.09 -9.71 16.74
CA GLY A 476 -32.08 -10.15 17.70
C GLY A 476 -31.19 -11.27 17.17
N GLU A 477 -30.08 -11.55 17.89
CA GLU A 477 -29.11 -12.59 17.50
C GLU A 477 -29.73 -13.98 17.29
N GLY A 478 -30.73 -14.35 18.10
CA GLY A 478 -31.45 -15.62 17.92
C GLY A 478 -32.17 -15.71 16.57
N THR A 479 -32.77 -14.61 16.11
CA THR A 479 -33.40 -14.55 14.79
C THR A 479 -32.36 -14.68 13.68
N VAL A 480 -31.24 -13.98 13.80
CA VAL A 480 -30.14 -14.06 12.84
C VAL A 480 -29.54 -15.46 12.80
N ALA A 481 -29.40 -16.14 13.95
CA ALA A 481 -28.93 -17.53 14.00
C ALA A 481 -29.91 -18.49 13.29
N SER A 482 -31.23 -18.31 13.50
CA SER A 482 -32.24 -19.12 12.80
C SER A 482 -32.18 -18.93 11.28
N VAL A 483 -32.05 -17.68 10.81
CA VAL A 483 -31.88 -17.39 9.38
C VAL A 483 -30.61 -18.03 8.81
N ALA A 484 -29.49 -17.93 9.54
CA ALA A 484 -28.23 -18.56 9.12
C ALA A 484 -28.34 -20.09 9.06
N GLN A 485 -29.07 -20.72 9.96
CA GLN A 485 -29.30 -22.17 9.96
C GLN A 485 -30.14 -22.59 8.74
N ILE A 486 -31.18 -21.83 8.39
CA ILE A 486 -31.98 -22.07 7.18
C ILE A 486 -31.10 -21.93 5.94
N ALA A 487 -30.35 -20.85 5.83
CA ALA A 487 -29.44 -20.59 4.72
C ALA A 487 -28.43 -21.73 4.50
N ALA A 488 -27.83 -22.21 5.59
CA ALA A 488 -26.91 -23.35 5.55
C ALA A 488 -27.61 -24.66 5.13
N GLY A 489 -28.84 -24.87 5.58
CA GLY A 489 -29.63 -26.05 5.21
C GLY A 489 -30.05 -26.10 3.74
N GLU A 490 -30.28 -24.94 3.14
CA GLU A 490 -30.66 -24.77 1.72
C GLU A 490 -29.48 -24.52 0.79
N GLY A 491 -28.30 -24.23 1.34
CA GLY A 491 -27.10 -23.90 0.55
C GLY A 491 -27.23 -22.57 -0.19
N VAL A 492 -27.94 -21.58 0.39
CA VAL A 492 -28.19 -20.25 -0.20
C VAL A 492 -27.60 -19.14 0.68
N PRO A 493 -27.29 -17.97 0.12
CA PRO A 493 -26.88 -16.82 0.91
C PRO A 493 -27.94 -16.40 1.93
N VAL A 494 -27.49 -15.94 3.11
CA VAL A 494 -28.38 -15.45 4.20
C VAL A 494 -29.36 -14.39 3.69
N PHE A 495 -28.93 -13.49 2.84
CA PHE A 495 -29.78 -12.43 2.29
C PHE A 495 -31.00 -12.96 1.52
N GLN A 496 -30.85 -14.05 0.76
CA GLN A 496 -31.97 -14.68 0.06
C GLN A 496 -33.03 -15.24 1.03
N VAL A 497 -32.62 -15.75 2.18
CA VAL A 497 -33.56 -16.18 3.22
C VAL A 497 -34.32 -14.99 3.81
N LEU A 498 -33.66 -13.83 3.95
CA LEU A 498 -34.35 -12.60 4.39
C LEU A 498 -35.44 -12.16 3.40
N GLU A 499 -35.18 -12.25 2.10
CA GLU A 499 -36.11 -11.86 1.04
C GLU A 499 -37.37 -12.77 1.02
N ARG A 500 -37.21 -14.03 1.41
CA ARG A 500 -38.28 -15.04 1.43
C ARG A 500 -38.68 -15.48 2.84
N ALA A 501 -38.45 -14.61 3.84
CA ALA A 501 -38.60 -14.98 5.26
C ALA A 501 -40.01 -15.51 5.62
N GLU A 502 -41.06 -15.10 4.90
CA GLU A 502 -42.45 -15.58 5.10
C GLU A 502 -42.64 -17.07 4.71
N GLU A 503 -41.78 -17.62 3.85
CA GLU A 503 -41.85 -19.02 3.44
C GLU A 503 -41.40 -19.97 4.60
N TYR A 504 -40.74 -19.42 5.62
CA TYR A 504 -40.17 -20.20 6.73
C TYR A 504 -41.00 -20.05 8.01
N ALA A 505 -41.84 -21.02 8.30
CA ALA A 505 -42.69 -21.02 9.50
C ALA A 505 -41.89 -20.83 10.82
N SER A 506 -40.65 -21.25 10.87
CA SER A 506 -39.75 -21.10 12.04
C SER A 506 -39.41 -19.64 12.36
N LEU A 507 -39.52 -18.72 11.42
CA LEU A 507 -39.25 -17.29 11.62
C LEU A 507 -40.47 -16.55 12.18
N GLY A 508 -41.66 -17.08 12.00
CA GLY A 508 -42.90 -16.58 12.62
C GLY A 508 -43.11 -15.09 12.42
N ARG A 509 -43.43 -14.37 13.50
CA ARG A 509 -43.67 -12.92 13.48
C ARG A 509 -42.46 -12.07 13.04
N LYS A 510 -41.25 -12.64 13.04
CA LYS A 510 -40.01 -11.95 12.64
C LYS A 510 -39.85 -11.87 11.11
N ALA A 511 -40.57 -12.69 10.37
CA ALA A 511 -40.51 -12.69 8.92
C ALA A 511 -40.78 -11.29 8.31
N GLU A 512 -41.77 -10.56 8.84
CA GLU A 512 -42.11 -9.21 8.37
C GLU A 512 -40.96 -8.22 8.60
N ASP A 513 -40.35 -8.19 9.80
CA ASP A 513 -39.21 -7.33 10.12
C ASP A 513 -38.02 -7.62 9.18
N LEU A 514 -37.74 -8.92 8.92
CA LEU A 514 -36.67 -9.37 8.03
C LEU A 514 -36.91 -8.97 6.57
N MET A 515 -38.13 -9.19 6.06
CA MET A 515 -38.50 -8.80 4.70
C MET A 515 -38.49 -7.28 4.49
N LYS A 516 -38.89 -6.51 5.52
CA LYS A 516 -38.83 -5.05 5.48
C LYS A 516 -37.38 -4.59 5.32
N PHE A 517 -36.47 -5.16 6.09
CA PHE A 517 -35.04 -4.88 5.97
C PHE A 517 -34.52 -5.30 4.58
N ALA A 518 -34.84 -6.49 4.11
CA ALA A 518 -34.40 -6.97 2.79
C ALA A 518 -34.89 -6.09 1.65
N ARG A 519 -36.17 -5.66 1.67
CA ARG A 519 -36.73 -4.76 0.66
C ARG A 519 -36.04 -3.39 0.64
N MET A 520 -35.76 -2.81 1.80
CA MET A 520 -35.02 -1.57 1.92
C MET A 520 -33.61 -1.71 1.30
N MET A 521 -32.89 -2.76 1.66
CA MET A 521 -31.56 -3.02 1.10
C MET A 521 -31.60 -3.24 -0.42
N ARG A 522 -32.61 -4.00 -0.91
CA ARG A 522 -32.76 -4.24 -2.35
C ARG A 522 -33.01 -2.93 -3.11
N SER A 523 -33.87 -2.06 -2.59
CA SER A 523 -34.12 -0.74 -3.16
C SER A 523 -32.86 0.12 -3.27
N LEU A 524 -31.95 0.04 -2.28
CA LEU A 524 -30.66 0.72 -2.34
C LEU A 524 -29.70 0.05 -3.33
N MET A 525 -29.68 -1.29 -3.40
CA MET A 525 -28.85 -2.05 -4.35
C MET A 525 -29.20 -1.68 -5.80
N ASP A 526 -30.48 -1.53 -6.12
CA ASP A 526 -30.95 -1.18 -7.47
C ASP A 526 -30.50 0.22 -7.92
N ARG A 527 -30.01 1.04 -6.99
CA ARG A 527 -29.55 2.42 -7.25
C ARG A 527 -28.03 2.57 -7.27
N VAL A 528 -27.26 1.57 -6.85
CA VAL A 528 -25.79 1.63 -6.71
C VAL A 528 -25.11 2.17 -7.98
N ASP A 529 -25.55 1.73 -9.16
CA ASP A 529 -24.93 2.11 -10.44
C ASP A 529 -25.68 3.27 -11.15
N THR A 530 -26.66 3.89 -10.49
CA THR A 530 -27.54 4.88 -11.14
C THR A 530 -27.46 6.27 -10.54
N ILE A 531 -26.95 6.42 -9.34
CA ILE A 531 -26.81 7.70 -8.63
C ILE A 531 -25.37 7.88 -8.14
N PRO A 532 -24.92 9.14 -7.91
CA PRO A 532 -23.62 9.42 -7.32
C PRO A 532 -23.45 8.75 -5.96
N LEU A 533 -22.19 8.40 -5.59
CA LEU A 533 -21.91 7.75 -4.31
C LEU A 533 -22.27 8.64 -3.10
N GLU A 534 -22.08 9.96 -3.23
CA GLU A 534 -22.49 10.93 -2.22
C GLU A 534 -23.99 10.86 -1.97
N GLU A 535 -24.81 10.80 -3.04
CA GLU A 535 -26.27 10.71 -2.95
C GLU A 535 -26.73 9.34 -2.43
N LEU A 536 -26.04 8.26 -2.82
CA LEU A 536 -26.29 6.91 -2.31
C LEU A 536 -26.10 6.87 -0.79
N LEU A 537 -25.05 7.51 -0.28
CA LEU A 537 -24.80 7.61 1.16
C LEU A 537 -25.92 8.36 1.89
N ASP A 538 -26.37 9.50 1.36
CA ASP A 538 -27.47 10.26 1.96
C ASP A 538 -28.75 9.43 2.02
N GLN A 539 -29.12 8.78 0.94
CA GLN A 539 -30.31 7.92 0.88
C GLN A 539 -30.18 6.72 1.84
N LEU A 540 -29.00 6.13 1.93
CA LEU A 540 -28.72 5.05 2.89
C LEU A 540 -28.94 5.52 4.33
N LEU A 541 -28.39 6.67 4.71
CA LEU A 541 -28.52 7.22 6.06
C LEU A 541 -29.98 7.50 6.45
N GLU A 542 -30.77 8.02 5.52
CA GLU A 542 -32.21 8.32 5.71
C GLU A 542 -33.05 7.05 5.75
N GLU A 543 -32.97 6.18 4.72
CA GLU A 543 -33.81 5.00 4.62
C GLU A 543 -33.55 3.96 5.71
N THR A 544 -32.30 3.83 6.15
CA THR A 544 -31.95 2.95 7.28
C THR A 544 -32.37 3.49 8.64
N GLY A 545 -32.65 4.80 8.76
CA GLY A 545 -32.90 5.51 10.00
C GLY A 545 -31.62 5.76 10.82
N TYR A 546 -30.44 5.61 10.21
CA TYR A 546 -29.15 5.78 10.89
C TYR A 546 -28.92 7.24 11.30
N LEU A 547 -29.29 8.16 10.40
CA LEU A 547 -29.23 9.61 10.65
C LEU A 547 -30.11 10.01 11.85
N GLU A 548 -31.34 9.50 11.92
CA GLU A 548 -32.26 9.78 13.03
C GLU A 548 -31.72 9.23 14.36
N MET A 549 -31.17 8.02 14.34
CA MET A 549 -30.52 7.40 15.51
C MET A 549 -29.39 8.27 16.06
N LEU A 550 -28.52 8.80 15.21
CA LEU A 550 -27.41 9.66 15.65
C LEU A 550 -27.92 11.01 16.18
N ARG A 551 -28.89 11.63 15.50
CA ARG A 551 -29.50 12.88 16.00
C ARG A 551 -30.11 12.72 17.40
N ALA A 552 -30.72 11.56 17.67
CA ALA A 552 -31.27 11.24 18.97
C ALA A 552 -30.21 11.01 20.07
N ALA A 553 -28.95 10.75 19.72
CA ALA A 553 -27.86 10.50 20.66
C ALA A 553 -27.19 11.78 21.22
N GLY A 554 -27.67 12.97 20.86
CA GLY A 554 -27.18 14.25 21.38
C GLY A 554 -25.73 14.55 21.00
N PHE A 555 -24.92 15.04 21.96
CA PHE A 555 -23.54 15.49 21.70
C PHE A 555 -22.64 14.39 21.10
N GLU A 556 -22.74 13.18 21.62
CA GLU A 556 -21.98 12.04 21.07
C GLU A 556 -22.41 11.72 19.64
N GLY A 557 -23.70 11.85 19.33
CA GLY A 557 -24.22 11.70 17.99
C GLY A 557 -23.71 12.77 17.03
N GLN A 558 -23.53 14.01 17.50
CA GLN A 558 -23.01 15.11 16.70
C GLN A 558 -21.58 14.83 16.21
N THR A 559 -20.69 14.37 17.10
CA THR A 559 -19.32 14.00 16.72
C THR A 559 -19.29 12.88 15.68
N ARG A 560 -20.21 11.90 15.80
CA ARG A 560 -20.33 10.82 14.82
C ARG A 560 -20.86 11.31 13.48
N LEU A 561 -21.76 12.28 13.48
CA LEU A 561 -22.23 12.93 12.23
C LEU A 561 -21.10 13.67 11.52
N GLU A 562 -20.24 14.38 12.25
CA GLU A 562 -19.06 15.04 11.69
C GLU A 562 -18.12 14.02 11.02
N ASN A 563 -17.93 12.84 11.61
CA ASN A 563 -17.16 11.76 10.99
C ASN A 563 -17.81 11.23 9.69
N ILE A 564 -19.15 11.18 9.64
CA ILE A 564 -19.87 10.76 8.44
C ILE A 564 -19.76 11.82 7.33
N GLU A 565 -19.81 13.10 7.67
CA GLU A 565 -19.58 14.18 6.68
C GLU A 565 -18.15 14.14 6.13
N GLU A 566 -17.15 13.75 6.95
CA GLU A 566 -15.79 13.51 6.48
C GLU A 566 -15.73 12.32 5.50
N LEU A 567 -16.44 11.21 5.79
CA LEU A 567 -16.56 10.08 4.87
C LEU A 567 -17.21 10.51 3.55
N LYS A 568 -18.29 11.27 3.61
CA LYS A 568 -19.00 11.80 2.46
C LYS A 568 -18.09 12.65 1.56
N SER A 569 -17.30 13.54 2.19
CA SER A 569 -16.29 14.35 1.49
C SER A 569 -15.23 13.48 0.80
N THR A 570 -14.83 12.38 1.43
CA THR A 570 -13.90 11.40 0.85
C THR A 570 -14.52 10.69 -0.35
N MET A 571 -15.79 10.26 -0.27
CA MET A 571 -16.51 9.65 -1.40
C MET A 571 -16.61 10.60 -2.59
N LYS A 572 -16.95 11.87 -2.33
CA LYS A 572 -17.03 12.91 -3.38
C LYS A 572 -15.68 13.15 -4.07
N ARG A 573 -14.61 13.22 -3.29
CA ARG A 573 -13.26 13.36 -3.86
C ARG A 573 -12.89 12.14 -4.71
N TYR A 574 -13.17 10.93 -4.22
CA TYR A 574 -12.97 9.71 -4.98
C TYR A 574 -13.70 9.74 -6.33
N GLU A 575 -14.97 10.19 -6.37
CA GLU A 575 -15.74 10.32 -7.62
C GLU A 575 -15.13 11.33 -8.60
N GLN A 576 -14.45 12.36 -8.10
CA GLN A 576 -13.81 13.39 -8.94
C GLN A 576 -12.45 12.97 -9.47
N GLU A 577 -11.71 12.15 -8.71
CA GLU A 577 -10.33 11.76 -9.00
C GLU A 577 -10.21 10.40 -9.68
N SER A 578 -11.26 9.55 -9.62
CA SER A 578 -11.23 8.20 -10.18
C SER A 578 -11.67 8.19 -11.64
N ASP A 579 -10.96 7.43 -12.47
CA ASP A 579 -11.32 7.19 -13.87
C ASP A 579 -12.57 6.30 -14.01
N ASP A 580 -12.89 5.48 -12.99
CA ASP A 580 -14.06 4.60 -12.93
C ASP A 580 -14.69 4.66 -11.52
N PRO A 581 -15.48 5.72 -11.22
CA PRO A 581 -16.01 5.99 -9.89
C PRO A 581 -17.18 5.06 -9.53
N THR A 582 -16.86 3.82 -9.14
CA THR A 582 -17.85 2.82 -8.72
C THR A 582 -17.83 2.60 -7.21
N LEU A 583 -18.94 2.10 -6.63
CA LEU A 583 -19.00 1.69 -5.23
C LEU A 583 -17.96 0.60 -4.92
N ALA A 584 -17.76 -0.34 -5.84
CA ALA A 584 -16.75 -1.40 -5.70
C ALA A 584 -15.34 -0.82 -5.59
N GLY A 585 -14.99 0.14 -6.45
CA GLY A 585 -13.69 0.81 -6.43
C GLY A 585 -13.47 1.65 -5.17
N PHE A 586 -14.49 2.36 -4.69
CA PHE A 586 -14.43 3.09 -3.42
C PHE A 586 -14.17 2.15 -2.23
N LEU A 587 -14.90 1.03 -2.14
CA LEU A 587 -14.70 0.04 -1.07
C LEU A 587 -13.33 -0.64 -1.16
N GLU A 588 -12.79 -0.80 -2.35
CA GLU A 588 -11.42 -1.27 -2.57
C GLU A 588 -10.42 -0.26 -2.01
N GLU A 589 -10.54 1.02 -2.38
CA GLU A 589 -9.67 2.08 -1.90
C GLU A 589 -9.68 2.16 -0.37
N VAL A 590 -10.87 2.15 0.25
CA VAL A 590 -11.03 2.14 1.72
C VAL A 590 -10.35 0.94 2.35
N SER A 591 -10.43 -0.25 1.75
CA SER A 591 -9.84 -1.47 2.28
C SER A 591 -8.31 -1.48 2.21
N LEU A 592 -7.75 -0.78 1.23
CA LEU A 592 -6.29 -0.67 1.01
C LEU A 592 -5.69 0.59 1.64
N TYR A 593 -6.49 1.40 2.32
CA TYR A 593 -6.08 2.68 2.91
C TYR A 593 -5.24 2.48 4.17
N THR A 594 -4.16 3.25 4.30
CA THR A 594 -3.28 3.24 5.46
C THR A 594 -3.25 4.61 6.16
N ASP A 595 -2.86 4.65 7.45
CA ASP A 595 -2.84 5.91 8.22
C ASP A 595 -1.91 6.96 7.63
N ILE A 596 -0.85 6.54 6.91
CA ILE A 596 0.09 7.45 6.26
C ILE A 596 -0.52 8.16 5.04
N ASP A 597 -1.56 7.58 4.44
CA ASP A 597 -2.25 8.19 3.31
C ASP A 597 -3.03 9.46 3.72
N ARG A 598 -3.26 9.65 5.04
CA ARG A 598 -3.89 10.86 5.62
C ARG A 598 -2.88 11.95 6.01
N TYR A 599 -1.59 11.70 5.84
CA TYR A 599 -0.59 12.69 6.17
C TYR A 599 -0.68 13.90 5.22
N ASP A 600 -1.08 15.05 5.77
CA ASP A 600 -1.13 16.33 5.08
C ASP A 600 0.08 17.18 5.50
N PRO A 601 1.07 17.42 4.62
CA PRO A 601 2.25 18.18 4.94
C PRO A 601 1.98 19.69 5.12
N GLU A 602 0.83 20.20 4.65
CA GLU A 602 0.52 21.63 4.69
C GLU A 602 0.00 22.11 6.05
N ALA A 603 -0.52 21.21 6.89
CA ALA A 603 -1.01 21.59 8.22
C ALA A 603 0.16 21.88 9.19
N ASP A 604 0.22 23.09 9.72
CA ASP A 604 1.29 23.52 10.64
C ASP A 604 1.11 22.92 12.05
N ALA A 605 1.55 21.69 12.21
CA ALA A 605 1.49 20.93 13.46
C ALA A 605 2.65 19.94 13.55
N VAL A 606 3.19 19.75 14.77
CA VAL A 606 4.21 18.73 15.05
C VAL A 606 3.65 17.34 14.79
N VAL A 607 4.41 16.51 14.12
CA VAL A 607 4.00 15.13 13.79
C VAL A 607 4.55 14.15 14.81
N LEU A 608 3.69 13.32 15.37
CA LEU A 608 4.04 12.22 16.26
C LEU A 608 3.74 10.91 15.54
N MET A 609 4.74 10.04 15.38
CA MET A 609 4.54 8.74 14.71
C MET A 609 5.56 7.69 15.14
N THR A 610 5.27 6.43 14.83
CA THR A 610 6.27 5.37 15.01
C THR A 610 7.38 5.48 13.96
N MET A 611 8.58 4.96 14.27
CA MET A 611 9.68 4.88 13.30
C MET A 611 9.28 4.13 12.01
N HIS A 612 8.47 3.09 12.12
CA HIS A 612 7.96 2.37 10.96
C HIS A 612 7.07 3.24 10.07
N SER A 613 6.23 4.08 10.67
CA SER A 613 5.36 5.00 9.92
C SER A 613 6.14 6.14 9.25
N ALA A 614 7.35 6.44 9.74
CA ALA A 614 8.21 7.48 9.19
C ALA A 614 8.96 7.03 7.93
N LYS A 615 8.97 5.73 7.61
CA LYS A 615 9.64 5.22 6.41
C LYS A 615 9.11 5.90 5.15
N GLY A 616 10.02 6.43 4.32
CA GLY A 616 9.70 7.19 3.11
C GLY A 616 9.39 8.67 3.32
N LEU A 617 9.31 9.15 4.58
CA LEU A 617 9.13 10.58 4.90
C LEU A 617 10.47 11.27 5.21
N GLU A 618 10.42 12.61 5.26
CA GLU A 618 11.56 13.45 5.62
C GLU A 618 11.09 14.70 6.37
N PHE A 619 11.88 15.15 7.35
CA PHE A 619 11.60 16.30 8.21
C PHE A 619 12.89 17.05 8.51
N ASP A 620 12.79 18.37 8.68
CA ASP A 620 13.96 19.20 9.00
C ASP A 620 14.46 18.97 10.43
N TYR A 621 13.54 18.76 11.38
CA TYR A 621 13.87 18.53 12.80
C TYR A 621 13.28 17.19 13.26
N VAL A 622 14.16 16.29 13.68
CA VAL A 622 13.78 14.92 14.07
C VAL A 622 14.16 14.64 15.52
N PHE A 623 13.20 14.25 16.32
CA PHE A 623 13.40 13.76 17.68
C PHE A 623 13.15 12.26 17.71
N VAL A 624 14.12 11.50 18.22
CA VAL A 624 14.00 10.05 18.43
C VAL A 624 13.84 9.83 19.93
N ALA A 625 12.62 9.53 20.37
CA ALA A 625 12.28 9.39 21.78
C ALA A 625 12.32 7.93 22.26
N GLY A 626 12.68 7.72 23.53
CA GLY A 626 12.68 6.42 24.18
C GLY A 626 13.78 5.48 23.70
N MET A 627 14.98 6.00 23.46
CA MET A 627 16.16 5.23 23.07
C MET A 627 16.75 4.51 24.30
N GLU A 628 16.03 3.50 24.80
CA GLU A 628 16.44 2.74 25.99
C GLU A 628 16.06 1.25 25.88
N GLU A 629 16.88 0.38 26.47
CA GLU A 629 16.66 -1.07 26.49
C GLU A 629 15.27 -1.40 27.09
N GLY A 630 14.55 -2.30 26.42
CA GLY A 630 13.19 -2.69 26.77
C GLY A 630 12.10 -1.90 26.01
N LEU A 631 12.44 -0.73 25.45
CA LEU A 631 11.61 0.01 24.51
C LEU A 631 12.19 -0.05 23.09
N PHE A 632 13.46 0.31 22.93
CA PHE A 632 14.18 0.31 21.68
C PHE A 632 15.67 -0.04 21.90
N PRO A 633 16.07 -1.32 21.73
CA PRO A 633 15.27 -2.48 21.29
C PRO A 633 14.22 -2.94 22.29
N GLY A 634 13.14 -3.55 21.76
CA GLY A 634 12.06 -4.12 22.56
C GLY A 634 12.49 -5.34 23.36
N VAL A 635 11.83 -5.60 24.52
CA VAL A 635 12.18 -6.73 25.42
C VAL A 635 12.27 -8.07 24.67
N GLN A 636 11.35 -8.34 23.73
CA GLN A 636 11.32 -9.61 23.00
C GLN A 636 12.49 -9.74 22.02
N SER A 637 12.88 -8.65 21.37
CA SER A 637 13.99 -8.61 20.41
C SER A 637 15.35 -8.85 21.09
N MET A 638 15.51 -8.46 22.37
CA MET A 638 16.76 -8.60 23.10
C MET A 638 17.23 -10.06 23.32
N TYR A 639 16.34 -11.04 23.17
CA TYR A 639 16.66 -12.46 23.35
C TYR A 639 17.05 -13.19 22.05
N ASP A 640 16.93 -12.51 20.90
CA ASP A 640 17.23 -13.07 19.58
C ASP A 640 18.19 -12.13 18.83
N PRO A 641 19.45 -12.55 18.59
CA PRO A 641 20.44 -11.72 17.90
C PRO A 641 19.96 -11.19 16.53
N ALA A 642 19.21 -11.99 15.78
CA ALA A 642 18.69 -11.57 14.48
C ALA A 642 17.61 -10.47 14.61
N GLN A 643 16.83 -10.48 15.69
CA GLN A 643 15.87 -9.43 15.98
C GLN A 643 16.54 -8.16 16.53
N VAL A 644 17.63 -8.30 17.28
CA VAL A 644 18.44 -7.14 17.71
C VAL A 644 19.09 -6.46 16.52
N GLU A 645 19.56 -7.21 15.53
CA GLU A 645 20.13 -6.66 14.29
C GLU A 645 19.06 -5.91 13.47
N GLU A 646 17.81 -6.40 13.43
CA GLU A 646 16.70 -5.72 12.76
C GLU A 646 16.28 -4.42 13.47
N GLU A 647 16.24 -4.39 14.84
CA GLU A 647 15.89 -3.19 15.63
C GLU A 647 16.90 -2.06 15.46
#